data_cd4ee978603bd5d6213939a3e33de069
#
_entry.id   cd4ee978603bd5d6213939a3e33de069
#
_cell.length_a   1.000
_cell.length_b   1.000
_cell.length_c   1.000
_cell.angle_alpha   90.00
_cell.angle_beta   90.00
_cell.angle_gamma   90.00
#
_symmetry.space_group_name_H-M   'P 1'
#
loop_
_entity.id
_entity.type
_entity.pdbx_description
1 polymer ?
#
loop_
_entity_poly.entity_id
_entity_poly.type
_entity_poly.pdbx_seq_one_letter_code
_entity_poly.pdbx_strand_id
1 'polypeptide(L)'
;MRKAKRRCQQLVAAAMCVGMLAGMVPTQVFAEEAQPAAAIAQQEQAPAPSANETETPAPTEEPAAEQTPAPTEEPAAKQTPAPAEEPAAEQTPAPAEEPAAEETAAQAAEVMSAAVQDSENENFGKVLEDQDLVAVRSGASLVESLSTGKQVKVTAEWISGSNSAVDGGGALQEGDAFFKRSRFTLYANVKFDAAHDNTSALLVGSDAGANFRIVPCKTDGTAVLKVNNGTEHKLSKAMTAGEWNALALVYAENDTEGTVAVYLNGEEVLPATGIGFKLSEKSGIVGAVGATFGTGFMRTGLYDELVVTGAADAEAAKVETAARKAAADAVVAVDGVVTVTGAEVEQAAQNVNGWTYKGLGMLNGNSTSNLLLDYKAESPDAYWAMMRYLFGGDYPLFSNIKMEMGNDGNNSTGAEACTKRYEDEDADASRSPGFVMAADAKKVNPNVMVSILRWEYPNWVKAKAAGSERYAAIYKWYKETIFDAYEKYGYVIDYIDPDKNETGSPDGEIIKYFANALKNETDFPSYFTEEAKEAYHNIKIVASDENKGLKIVPLMRSDSGVYDAVDAIGFHYRTNATSDYITMADVDDKEVWYSEGCATFGYSELQENKTAEYGAGTIGGYQSPLALLDSLPNAFVGSRRTMYMFQPAIGSFYEGIQYGHKELLSARDPWSGYIHYDPVLYMLSHITKFAKTGWENDTNTNGIWRVLPNATYGSFGSSDNEHQTAGINGDASYMTLAAPDKTNFSTVFINNTQNEKTFAIKTSDLNLSVDALHIWTTVTDDYLKQGEDVKIEDGIAYVTVPAYSVVTATTLDTTPERFPTEDGSGDYIQTEKRTVLDTDYTGKNQNTTDDYLYADNFEYTNEEDVTVYNATTGKETTENYLVSRGNEPRYMLDTHGAWIVENGQLKQENASSVNQWNGGDPATIVGDWRWMDYSASIDVTLPGAEASRYERLTIRAQTGMNWNNSGY
;
A
#
# COMPACT_ATOMS: atom_id res chain seq x y z
N MET A 1 -5.12 7.67 -48.26
CA MET A 1 -3.78 7.51 -47.72
C MET A 1 -3.72 6.96 -46.27
N ARG A 2 -4.70 7.20 -45.41
CA ARG A 2 -4.69 6.69 -44.02
C ARG A 2 -4.88 5.17 -43.85
N LYS A 3 -5.52 4.47 -44.80
CA LYS A 3 -5.66 3.00 -44.77
C LYS A 3 -4.40 2.21 -45.19
N ALA A 4 -3.49 2.84 -45.92
CA ALA A 4 -2.25 2.20 -46.35
C ALA A 4 -1.17 2.22 -45.25
N LYS A 5 -1.18 3.23 -44.38
CA LYS A 5 -0.22 3.32 -43.25
C LYS A 5 -0.48 2.29 -42.13
N ARG A 6 -1.75 1.95 -41.87
CA ARG A 6 -2.10 0.90 -40.88
C ARG A 6 -1.72 -0.52 -41.33
N ARG A 7 -1.77 -0.80 -42.63
CA ARG A 7 -1.34 -2.13 -43.15
C ARG A 7 0.18 -2.32 -43.15
N CYS A 8 0.95 -1.25 -43.25
CA CYS A 8 2.41 -1.32 -43.17
C CYS A 8 2.90 -1.55 -41.73
N GLN A 9 2.25 -0.96 -40.74
CA GLN A 9 2.58 -1.16 -39.33
C GLN A 9 2.22 -2.56 -38.82
N GLN A 10 1.13 -3.15 -39.31
CA GLN A 10 0.77 -4.53 -38.95
C GLN A 10 1.67 -5.56 -39.65
N LEU A 11 2.24 -5.28 -40.80
CA LEU A 11 3.19 -6.15 -41.48
C LEU A 11 4.59 -6.11 -40.84
N VAL A 12 5.00 -5.00 -40.26
CA VAL A 12 6.29 -4.88 -39.53
C VAL A 12 6.22 -5.59 -38.18
N ALA A 13 5.09 -5.51 -37.47
CA ALA A 13 4.89 -6.25 -36.21
C ALA A 13 4.84 -7.77 -36.44
N ALA A 14 4.23 -8.25 -37.52
CA ALA A 14 4.19 -9.67 -37.89
C ALA A 14 5.56 -10.20 -38.32
N ALA A 15 6.41 -9.37 -38.94
CA ALA A 15 7.78 -9.78 -39.36
C ALA A 15 8.75 -9.84 -38.15
N MET A 16 8.54 -9.08 -37.09
CA MET A 16 9.36 -9.20 -35.86
C MET A 16 9.01 -10.43 -35.01
N CYS A 17 7.76 -10.87 -35.00
CA CYS A 17 7.37 -12.08 -34.29
C CYS A 17 7.85 -13.38 -34.97
N VAL A 18 8.06 -13.37 -36.28
CA VAL A 18 8.56 -14.55 -37.02
C VAL A 18 10.10 -14.69 -36.93
N GLY A 19 10.81 -13.61 -36.65
CA GLY A 19 12.27 -13.62 -36.52
C GLY A 19 12.82 -14.19 -35.21
N MET A 20 11.99 -14.33 -34.17
CA MET A 20 12.39 -14.87 -32.86
C MET A 20 12.07 -16.36 -32.67
N LEU A 21 11.42 -17.01 -33.63
CA LEU A 21 11.01 -18.42 -33.53
C LEU A 21 11.88 -19.41 -34.36
N ALA A 22 13.00 -18.96 -34.94
CA ALA A 22 13.86 -19.78 -35.78
C ALA A 22 15.21 -20.09 -35.13
N GLY A 23 15.25 -20.44 -33.87
CA GLY A 23 16.51 -20.69 -33.17
C GLY A 23 16.50 -21.76 -32.09
N MET A 24 15.65 -22.79 -32.15
CA MET A 24 15.82 -24.00 -31.33
C MET A 24 15.19 -25.19 -32.01
N VAL A 25 16.02 -26.14 -32.40
CA VAL A 25 15.66 -27.45 -32.98
C VAL A 25 15.62 -28.50 -31.85
N PRO A 26 14.74 -29.51 -31.95
CA PRO A 26 14.24 -30.29 -30.83
C PRO A 26 14.93 -31.61 -30.58
N THR A 27 14.80 -32.15 -29.39
CA THR A 27 14.89 -33.61 -29.19
C THR A 27 13.87 -34.13 -28.20
N GLN A 28 12.96 -34.85 -28.77
CA GLN A 28 12.27 -36.12 -28.34
C GLN A 28 11.58 -36.19 -26.97
N VAL A 29 10.33 -36.41 -27.13
CA VAL A 29 9.30 -37.19 -26.47
C VAL A 29 9.78 -38.39 -25.64
N PHE A 30 9.38 -38.48 -24.36
CA PHE A 30 8.77 -39.66 -23.74
C PHE A 30 7.89 -39.23 -22.59
N ALA A 31 6.67 -39.72 -22.62
CA ALA A 31 5.70 -39.65 -21.53
C ALA A 31 6.04 -40.72 -20.50
N GLU A 32 6.02 -40.35 -19.23
CA GLU A 32 5.60 -41.27 -18.17
C GLU A 32 5.46 -40.47 -16.85
N GLU A 33 4.41 -40.78 -16.14
CA GLU A 33 4.00 -40.21 -14.85
C GLU A 33 5.07 -40.47 -13.79
N ALA A 34 5.48 -39.41 -13.07
CA ALA A 34 5.99 -39.54 -11.71
C ALA A 34 5.96 -38.17 -11.01
N GLN A 35 5.39 -38.12 -9.85
CA GLN A 35 5.39 -36.99 -8.92
C GLN A 35 6.82 -36.53 -8.60
N PRO A 36 7.10 -35.23 -8.46
CA PRO A 36 8.38 -34.80 -7.97
C PRO A 36 8.40 -34.75 -6.44
N ALA A 37 9.28 -35.53 -5.87
CA ALA A 37 9.70 -35.40 -4.48
C ALA A 37 10.51 -34.11 -4.30
N ALA A 38 10.18 -33.33 -3.30
CA ALA A 38 10.88 -32.15 -2.89
C ALA A 38 12.31 -32.48 -2.43
N ALA A 39 13.30 -31.84 -3.03
CA ALA A 39 14.68 -31.93 -2.61
C ALA A 39 14.93 -30.90 -1.47
N ILE A 40 15.13 -31.42 -0.27
CA ILE A 40 15.60 -30.64 0.89
C ILE A 40 17.11 -30.44 0.73
N ALA A 41 17.54 -29.18 0.63
CA ALA A 41 18.94 -28.83 0.73
C ALA A 41 19.35 -28.88 2.23
N GLN A 42 20.22 -29.82 2.58
CA GLN A 42 20.87 -29.88 3.88
C GLN A 42 21.91 -28.77 3.99
N GLN A 43 21.75 -27.90 4.95
CA GLN A 43 22.83 -27.04 5.44
C GLN A 43 23.70 -27.82 6.40
N GLU A 44 24.97 -27.91 6.09
CA GLU A 44 26.02 -28.45 6.96
C GLU A 44 26.21 -27.54 8.18
N GLN A 45 26.06 -28.13 9.36
CA GLN A 45 26.46 -27.53 10.64
C GLN A 45 27.98 -27.63 10.80
N ALA A 46 28.64 -26.51 11.08
CA ALA A 46 30.01 -26.47 11.57
C ALA A 46 30.06 -26.85 13.05
N PRO A 47 31.15 -27.51 13.52
CA PRO A 47 31.17 -28.08 14.84
C PRO A 47 31.50 -27.05 15.92
N ALA A 48 30.86 -27.21 17.08
CA ALA A 48 31.07 -26.44 18.28
C ALA A 48 32.45 -26.71 18.92
N PRO A 49 33.11 -25.72 19.58
CA PRO A 49 34.30 -25.96 20.35
C PRO A 49 33.97 -26.43 21.78
N SER A 50 34.77 -27.37 22.22
CA SER A 50 34.69 -28.08 23.50
C SER A 50 34.88 -27.18 24.73
N ALA A 51 34.15 -27.56 25.77
CA ALA A 51 34.20 -27.00 27.11
C ALA A 51 35.58 -27.23 27.80
N ASN A 52 35.98 -26.25 28.57
CA ASN A 52 36.89 -26.46 29.67
C ASN A 52 36.33 -25.85 30.95
N GLU A 53 36.24 -26.69 31.95
CA GLU A 53 35.81 -26.38 33.31
C GLU A 53 36.79 -25.42 34.01
N THR A 54 36.24 -24.53 34.83
CA THR A 54 36.80 -24.25 36.17
C THR A 54 35.86 -23.40 37.04
N GLU A 55 35.47 -24.03 38.10
CA GLU A 55 35.30 -23.57 39.49
C GLU A 55 34.42 -22.31 39.82
N THR A 56 33.38 -22.64 40.59
CA THR A 56 32.58 -21.78 41.48
C THR A 56 33.38 -21.25 42.66
N PRO A 57 33.06 -20.10 43.24
CA PRO A 57 32.73 -20.07 44.66
C PRO A 57 31.38 -19.40 44.97
N ALA A 58 30.85 -19.89 46.09
CA ALA A 58 29.54 -19.65 46.69
C ALA A 58 29.40 -18.31 47.45
N PRO A 59 28.25 -18.04 48.07
CA PRO A 59 27.61 -16.73 48.12
C PRO A 59 27.90 -15.93 49.40
N THR A 60 27.69 -14.62 49.35
CA THR A 60 27.67 -13.79 50.58
C THR A 60 26.39 -12.95 50.66
N GLU A 61 25.88 -12.97 51.81
CA GLU A 61 24.71 -12.50 52.49
C GLU A 61 24.16 -11.10 52.13
N GLU A 62 22.79 -11.01 52.19
CA GLU A 62 21.99 -9.80 52.38
C GLU A 62 22.38 -8.96 53.60
N PRO A 63 22.01 -7.69 53.66
CA PRO A 63 21.26 -7.24 54.81
C PRO A 63 20.01 -6.37 54.51
N ALA A 64 18.95 -6.82 55.13
CA ALA A 64 17.88 -6.13 55.87
C ALA A 64 17.28 -4.82 55.36
N ALA A 65 15.96 -4.90 55.26
CA ALA A 65 14.96 -3.88 55.09
C ALA A 65 14.99 -2.75 56.15
N GLU A 66 14.68 -1.54 55.76
CA GLU A 66 14.24 -0.50 56.65
C GLU A 66 13.00 0.22 56.13
N GLN A 67 12.13 0.56 57.04
CA GLN A 67 10.71 0.79 56.97
C GLN A 67 10.30 2.18 56.42
N THR A 68 9.13 2.21 55.78
CA THR A 68 8.30 3.34 55.43
C THR A 68 7.82 4.11 56.65
N PRO A 69 7.53 5.41 56.54
CA PRO A 69 6.32 5.95 57.21
C PRO A 69 5.34 6.61 56.23
N ALA A 70 4.07 6.44 56.61
CA ALA A 70 2.85 6.80 55.91
C ALA A 70 2.48 8.31 56.04
N PRO A 71 1.38 8.76 55.45
CA PRO A 71 1.18 10.06 54.86
C PRO A 71 0.56 11.10 55.84
N THR A 72 0.69 12.37 55.54
CA THR A 72 -0.03 13.44 56.23
C THR A 72 -0.80 14.33 55.25
N GLU A 73 -2.00 14.68 55.72
CA GLU A 73 -3.15 15.28 55.11
C GLU A 73 -2.95 16.63 54.41
N GLU A 74 -3.90 16.88 53.44
CA GLU A 74 -4.26 18.21 52.90
C GLU A 74 -4.64 19.23 53.95
N PRO A 75 -4.58 20.54 53.59
CA PRO A 75 -5.84 21.28 53.63
C PRO A 75 -6.10 22.31 52.50
N ALA A 76 -7.33 22.21 52.03
CA ALA A 76 -8.32 23.28 51.71
C ALA A 76 -7.93 24.56 50.94
N ALA A 77 -8.71 24.72 49.89
CA ALA A 77 -8.93 25.87 49.04
C ALA A 77 -9.11 27.23 49.71
N LYS A 78 -8.67 28.32 49.09
CA LYS A 78 -9.23 29.65 49.21
C LYS A 78 -9.24 30.44 47.91
N GLN A 79 -10.34 31.12 47.78
CA GLN A 79 -10.95 31.84 46.67
C GLN A 79 -10.14 33.01 46.09
N THR A 80 -10.46 33.29 44.85
CA THR A 80 -10.21 34.46 44.01
C THR A 80 -10.65 35.79 44.64
N PRO A 81 -10.05 36.92 44.25
CA PRO A 81 -10.85 37.97 43.62
C PRO A 81 -10.25 38.58 42.34
N ALA A 82 -11.13 39.05 41.47
CA ALA A 82 -10.92 39.75 40.23
C ALA A 82 -10.82 41.28 40.43
N PRO A 83 -10.83 42.14 39.40
CA PRO A 83 -9.68 42.77 38.77
C PRO A 83 -9.61 44.30 39.04
N ALA A 84 -8.52 44.95 38.69
CA ALA A 84 -8.44 46.41 38.71
C ALA A 84 -7.62 46.90 37.50
N GLU A 85 -8.08 48.01 36.99
CA GLU A 85 -7.90 48.73 35.75
C GLU A 85 -6.47 49.12 35.38
N GLU A 86 -6.31 49.37 34.06
CA GLU A 86 -5.19 50.02 33.37
C GLU A 86 -4.78 51.36 33.93
N PRO A 87 -3.57 51.81 33.74
CA PRO A 87 -3.40 53.11 33.14
C PRO A 87 -2.43 53.20 31.94
N ALA A 88 -2.69 54.21 31.21
CA ALA A 88 -2.30 54.65 29.88
C ALA A 88 -0.81 54.65 29.51
N ALA A 89 -0.65 54.59 28.20
CA ALA A 89 0.54 54.66 27.38
C ALA A 89 1.53 55.79 27.70
N GLU A 90 2.81 55.44 27.62
CA GLU A 90 3.89 56.40 27.40
C GLU A 90 4.67 55.94 26.14
N GLN A 91 4.78 56.85 25.17
CA GLN A 91 5.42 56.66 23.88
C GLN A 91 6.92 56.64 24.04
N THR A 92 7.59 55.66 23.46
CA THR A 92 9.04 55.64 23.21
C THR A 92 9.31 55.61 21.70
N PRO A 93 10.30 56.33 21.18
CA PRO A 93 10.43 56.60 19.77
C PRO A 93 10.97 55.44 18.96
N ALA A 94 10.56 55.37 17.69
CA ALA A 94 10.92 54.38 16.68
C ALA A 94 12.41 54.23 16.47
N PRO A 95 12.93 53.02 16.26
CA PRO A 95 14.22 52.81 15.67
C PRO A 95 14.13 53.00 14.14
N ALA A 96 15.23 53.50 13.59
CA ALA A 96 15.39 53.83 12.20
C ALA A 96 15.18 52.61 11.27
N GLU A 97 14.56 52.90 10.13
CA GLU A 97 14.36 52.02 9.00
C GLU A 97 15.70 51.42 8.49
N GLU A 98 15.83 50.10 8.49
CA GLU A 98 16.69 49.42 7.53
C GLU A 98 15.93 49.29 6.22
N PRO A 99 16.53 49.57 5.07
CA PRO A 99 15.80 49.59 3.81
C PRO A 99 15.68 48.21 3.17
N ALA A 100 14.44 47.78 2.98
CA ALA A 100 13.93 47.15 1.77
C ALA A 100 14.72 45.99 1.14
N ALA A 101 14.61 44.81 1.75
CA ALA A 101 14.78 43.55 1.01
C ALA A 101 13.45 43.08 0.35
N GLU A 102 12.30 43.46 0.92
CA GLU A 102 10.98 43.10 0.37
C GLU A 102 10.58 43.91 -0.87
N GLU A 103 10.98 45.14 -0.97
CA GLU A 103 10.71 45.99 -2.17
C GLU A 103 11.50 45.54 -3.41
N THR A 104 12.66 44.91 -3.23
CA THR A 104 13.45 44.36 -4.34
C THR A 104 12.89 43.05 -4.90
N ALA A 105 12.29 42.18 -4.08
CA ALA A 105 11.68 40.95 -4.55
C ALA A 105 10.34 41.18 -5.27
N ALA A 106 9.51 42.10 -4.76
CA ALA A 106 8.28 42.53 -5.42
C ALA A 106 8.53 43.29 -6.72
N GLN A 107 9.55 44.16 -6.77
CA GLN A 107 9.96 44.84 -8.00
C GLN A 107 10.62 43.89 -9.01
N ALA A 108 11.34 42.86 -8.56
CA ALA A 108 11.87 41.83 -9.43
C ALA A 108 10.75 40.95 -10.04
N ALA A 109 9.72 40.64 -9.26
CA ALA A 109 8.54 39.91 -9.75
C ALA A 109 7.71 40.74 -10.74
N GLU A 110 7.61 42.04 -10.51
CA GLU A 110 6.94 42.98 -11.44
C GLU A 110 7.75 43.22 -12.71
N VAL A 111 9.07 43.23 -12.61
CA VAL A 111 10.00 43.31 -13.77
C VAL A 111 9.99 41.99 -14.55
N MET A 112 9.87 40.82 -13.90
CA MET A 112 9.67 39.57 -14.59
C MET A 112 8.36 39.55 -15.38
N SER A 113 7.27 40.05 -14.80
CA SER A 113 5.98 40.21 -15.48
C SER A 113 6.02 41.20 -16.64
N ALA A 114 6.85 42.22 -16.57
CA ALA A 114 6.99 43.25 -17.61
C ALA A 114 7.97 42.86 -18.73
N ALA A 115 9.01 42.07 -18.45
CA ALA A 115 9.97 41.60 -19.47
C ALA A 115 9.39 40.53 -20.39
N VAL A 116 8.33 39.81 -19.95
CA VAL A 116 7.61 38.82 -20.76
C VAL A 116 6.60 39.46 -21.72
N GLN A 117 6.28 40.76 -21.58
CA GLN A 117 5.34 41.46 -22.47
C GLN A 117 6.06 42.21 -23.57
N ASP A 118 6.89 41.54 -24.37
CA ASP A 118 7.30 42.11 -25.65
C ASP A 118 6.30 41.74 -26.74
N SER A 119 5.47 42.71 -27.11
CA SER A 119 4.25 42.60 -27.89
C SER A 119 4.40 42.14 -29.35
N GLU A 120 5.59 41.74 -29.78
CA GLU A 120 5.82 41.25 -31.15
C GLU A 120 5.84 39.73 -31.29
N ASN A 121 5.67 38.94 -30.17
CA ASN A 121 5.69 37.47 -30.22
C ASN A 121 4.90 36.81 -29.09
N GLU A 122 3.64 36.53 -29.35
CA GLU A 122 2.75 35.79 -28.44
C GLU A 122 3.18 34.33 -28.11
N ASN A 123 4.28 33.84 -28.69
CA ASN A 123 4.75 32.48 -28.56
C ASN A 123 5.95 32.31 -27.61
N PHE A 124 6.30 33.30 -26.84
CA PHE A 124 7.37 33.22 -25.86
C PHE A 124 6.83 33.31 -24.43
N GLY A 125 7.19 32.37 -23.61
CA GLY A 125 6.77 32.28 -22.23
C GLY A 125 7.58 31.23 -21.48
N LYS A 126 7.13 30.89 -20.31
CA LYS A 126 7.69 29.78 -19.53
C LYS A 126 7.34 28.45 -20.19
N VAL A 127 8.26 27.93 -20.99
CA VAL A 127 8.02 26.74 -21.82
C VAL A 127 7.96 25.44 -21.03
N LEU A 128 8.45 25.41 -19.77
CA LEU A 128 8.35 24.25 -18.92
C LEU A 128 6.97 24.08 -18.27
N GLU A 129 6.15 25.11 -18.23
CA GLU A 129 4.76 25.04 -17.78
C GLU A 129 3.83 24.46 -18.85
N ASP A 130 4.24 24.52 -20.10
CA ASP A 130 3.49 23.98 -21.23
C ASP A 130 4.06 22.61 -21.63
N GLN A 131 3.40 21.55 -21.21
CA GLN A 131 3.82 20.16 -21.49
C GLN A 131 3.79 19.81 -22.98
N ASP A 132 3.03 20.56 -23.79
CA ASP A 132 2.99 20.37 -25.24
C ASP A 132 4.26 20.92 -25.91
N LEU A 133 4.99 21.82 -25.26
CA LEU A 133 6.20 22.44 -25.80
C LEU A 133 7.50 21.75 -25.38
N VAL A 134 7.53 21.05 -24.24
CA VAL A 134 8.70 20.31 -23.76
C VAL A 134 8.46 18.80 -23.79
N ALA A 135 9.15 18.11 -24.68
CA ALA A 135 9.16 16.66 -24.72
C ALA A 135 10.28 16.12 -23.81
N VAL A 136 9.90 15.33 -22.83
CA VAL A 136 10.86 14.59 -22.00
C VAL A 136 11.26 13.31 -22.72
N ARG A 137 12.58 13.03 -22.74
CA ARG A 137 13.18 11.90 -23.44
C ARG A 137 13.86 10.95 -22.47
N SER A 138 14.47 9.88 -22.99
CA SER A 138 15.15 8.88 -22.16
C SER A 138 16.04 9.49 -21.08
N GLY A 139 15.95 8.96 -19.87
CA GLY A 139 16.75 9.39 -18.72
C GLY A 139 16.34 10.72 -18.10
N ALA A 140 15.16 11.25 -18.44
CA ALA A 140 14.61 12.45 -17.83
C ALA A 140 13.12 12.30 -17.54
N SER A 141 12.61 13.12 -16.63
CA SER A 141 11.20 13.22 -16.25
C SER A 141 10.83 14.68 -15.97
N LEU A 142 9.55 15.01 -16.07
CA LEU A 142 9.02 16.25 -15.53
C LEU A 142 8.62 16.01 -14.08
N VAL A 143 9.07 16.87 -13.19
CA VAL A 143 8.74 16.84 -11.77
C VAL A 143 8.25 18.21 -11.33
N GLU A 144 7.47 18.28 -10.26
CA GLU A 144 7.00 19.57 -9.73
C GLU A 144 8.16 20.45 -9.29
N SER A 145 8.04 21.75 -9.58
CA SER A 145 8.99 22.79 -9.16
C SER A 145 8.41 23.60 -8.01
N LEU A 146 9.26 24.10 -7.14
CA LEU A 146 8.85 25.05 -6.10
C LEU A 146 8.74 26.48 -6.62
N SER A 147 9.40 26.79 -7.73
CA SER A 147 9.40 28.13 -8.32
C SER A 147 8.29 28.32 -9.35
N THR A 148 8.20 27.42 -10.32
CA THR A 148 7.21 27.48 -11.41
C THR A 148 6.82 26.07 -11.83
N GLY A 149 5.52 25.81 -12.00
CA GLY A 149 4.94 24.62 -12.59
C GLY A 149 5.81 23.34 -12.49
N LYS A 150 6.49 22.98 -13.57
CA LYS A 150 7.31 21.77 -13.64
C LYS A 150 8.75 22.04 -14.04
N GLN A 151 9.64 21.22 -13.54
CA GLN A 151 11.07 21.22 -13.89
C GLN A 151 11.46 19.87 -14.53
N VAL A 152 12.52 19.88 -15.35
CA VAL A 152 13.08 18.66 -15.94
C VAL A 152 14.11 18.07 -14.99
N LYS A 153 13.89 16.85 -14.54
CA LYS A 153 14.85 16.03 -13.78
C LYS A 153 15.53 15.05 -14.72
N VAL A 154 16.84 15.15 -14.88
CA VAL A 154 17.67 14.22 -15.65
C VAL A 154 18.40 13.30 -14.70
N THR A 155 18.17 11.98 -14.81
CA THR A 155 18.69 10.95 -13.90
C THR A 155 19.74 10.06 -14.52
N ALA A 156 19.90 10.07 -15.85
CA ALA A 156 20.90 9.25 -16.54
C ALA A 156 22.03 10.08 -17.12
N GLU A 157 23.26 9.67 -16.91
CA GLU A 157 24.45 10.33 -17.45
C GLU A 157 24.78 9.87 -18.88
N TRP A 158 24.27 8.72 -19.30
CA TRP A 158 24.58 8.16 -20.61
C TRP A 158 23.41 7.39 -21.21
N ILE A 159 23.22 7.57 -22.52
CA ILE A 159 22.22 6.81 -23.30
C ILE A 159 22.91 6.07 -24.42
N SER A 160 22.47 4.85 -24.69
CA SER A 160 23.03 4.00 -25.74
C SER A 160 22.24 4.14 -27.04
N GLY A 161 22.97 4.38 -28.13
CA GLY A 161 22.60 3.87 -29.43
C GLY A 161 21.51 4.54 -30.23
N SER A 162 21.34 5.87 -30.24
CA SER A 162 20.43 6.53 -31.16
C SER A 162 21.14 7.45 -32.15
N ASN A 163 20.54 7.67 -33.32
CA ASN A 163 20.98 8.62 -34.33
C ASN A 163 20.08 9.86 -34.41
N SER A 164 19.29 10.11 -33.39
CA SER A 164 18.42 11.30 -33.35
C SER A 164 19.18 12.56 -32.98
N ALA A 165 18.60 13.71 -33.27
CA ALA A 165 19.22 15.00 -33.00
C ALA A 165 19.42 15.24 -31.51
N VAL A 166 18.46 14.78 -30.69
CA VAL A 166 18.52 14.80 -29.23
C VAL A 166 17.91 13.49 -28.71
N ASP A 167 18.69 12.73 -27.95
CA ASP A 167 18.31 11.38 -27.54
C ASP A 167 17.79 11.30 -26.09
N GLY A 168 18.07 12.32 -25.27
CA GLY A 168 17.65 12.35 -23.86
C GLY A 168 17.50 13.76 -23.33
N GLY A 169 17.10 13.88 -22.05
CA GLY A 169 16.85 15.17 -21.42
C GLY A 169 15.51 15.79 -21.81
N GLY A 170 15.38 17.10 -21.61
CA GLY A 170 14.21 17.89 -22.03
C GLY A 170 14.47 18.56 -23.36
N ALA A 171 13.58 18.38 -24.33
CA ALA A 171 13.71 18.99 -25.66
C ALA A 171 12.47 19.82 -26.02
N LEU A 172 12.68 21.03 -26.54
CA LEU A 172 11.62 21.85 -27.12
C LEU A 172 11.11 21.22 -28.41
N GLN A 173 9.80 20.97 -28.50
CA GLN A 173 9.18 20.25 -29.61
C GLN A 173 9.17 21.05 -30.91
N GLU A 174 9.02 22.34 -30.82
CA GLU A 174 8.95 23.27 -31.96
C GLU A 174 10.14 24.24 -31.98
N GLY A 175 11.36 23.70 -31.91
CA GLY A 175 12.57 24.53 -31.81
C GLY A 175 12.73 25.54 -32.94
N ASP A 176 12.25 25.27 -34.19
CA ASP A 176 12.28 26.25 -35.28
C ASP A 176 11.43 27.50 -34.98
N ALA A 177 10.30 27.34 -34.29
CA ALA A 177 9.45 28.46 -33.88
C ALA A 177 10.17 29.40 -32.89
N PHE A 178 10.98 28.85 -32.00
CA PHE A 178 11.69 29.61 -30.98
C PHE A 178 13.02 30.13 -31.45
N PHE A 179 13.83 29.35 -32.17
CA PHE A 179 15.25 29.65 -32.42
C PHE A 179 15.61 29.96 -33.86
N LYS A 180 14.72 29.77 -34.85
CA LYS A 180 14.97 30.18 -36.23
C LYS A 180 14.77 31.68 -36.41
N ARG A 181 15.62 32.48 -35.74
CA ARG A 181 15.54 33.96 -35.65
C ARG A 181 16.91 34.56 -35.70
N SER A 182 16.97 35.84 -36.02
CA SER A 182 18.22 36.62 -36.01
C SER A 182 18.64 37.06 -34.61
N ARG A 183 17.76 36.97 -33.62
CA ARG A 183 18.04 37.30 -32.22
C ARG A 183 17.07 36.59 -31.26
N PHE A 184 17.55 36.21 -30.10
CA PHE A 184 16.76 35.74 -28.95
C PHE A 184 17.64 35.70 -27.70
N THR A 185 17.01 35.58 -26.53
CA THR A 185 17.67 35.19 -25.28
C THR A 185 16.99 33.94 -24.75
N LEU A 186 17.79 32.91 -24.42
CA LEU A 186 17.33 31.68 -23.74
C LEU A 186 17.79 31.72 -22.29
N TYR A 187 16.87 31.73 -21.38
CA TYR A 187 17.08 31.62 -19.93
C TYR A 187 16.85 30.21 -19.43
N ALA A 188 17.59 29.77 -18.43
CA ALA A 188 17.34 28.55 -17.68
C ALA A 188 18.00 28.61 -16.30
N ASN A 189 17.34 28.01 -15.30
CA ASN A 189 17.97 27.68 -14.04
C ASN A 189 18.50 26.24 -14.11
N VAL A 190 19.73 26.01 -13.68
CA VAL A 190 20.44 24.75 -13.84
C VAL A 190 21.06 24.32 -12.50
N LYS A 191 20.71 23.17 -12.02
CA LYS A 191 21.35 22.49 -10.86
C LYS A 191 21.81 21.10 -11.31
N PHE A 192 23.10 20.94 -11.61
CA PHE A 192 23.68 19.70 -12.08
C PHE A 192 24.48 19.01 -10.97
N ASP A 193 24.54 17.67 -11.01
CA ASP A 193 25.05 16.89 -9.89
C ASP A 193 26.56 16.86 -9.80
N ALA A 194 27.29 16.78 -10.95
CA ALA A 194 28.73 16.64 -10.97
C ALA A 194 29.40 17.28 -12.18
N ALA A 195 30.68 17.57 -12.08
CA ALA A 195 31.53 18.02 -13.17
C ALA A 195 31.70 16.91 -14.22
N HIS A 196 31.66 17.28 -15.52
CA HIS A 196 31.88 16.35 -16.63
C HIS A 196 32.33 17.07 -17.88
N ASP A 197 33.27 16.47 -18.64
CA ASP A 197 33.97 17.17 -19.74
C ASP A 197 33.12 17.37 -21.01
N ASN A 198 32.08 16.52 -21.21
CA ASN A 198 31.39 16.51 -22.49
C ASN A 198 29.88 16.70 -22.41
N THR A 199 29.29 16.72 -21.23
CA THR A 199 27.84 16.83 -21.06
C THR A 199 27.40 18.29 -20.99
N SER A 200 26.32 18.62 -21.66
CA SER A 200 25.80 19.96 -21.77
C SER A 200 24.66 20.23 -20.77
N ALA A 201 24.59 21.44 -20.24
CA ALA A 201 23.42 21.95 -19.53
C ALA A 201 22.34 22.45 -20.50
N LEU A 202 22.75 23.29 -21.45
CA LEU A 202 21.89 23.83 -22.50
C LEU A 202 22.49 23.56 -23.87
N LEU A 203 21.64 23.35 -24.87
CA LEU A 203 22.00 23.11 -26.26
C LEU A 203 20.97 23.76 -27.17
N VAL A 204 21.45 24.44 -28.23
CA VAL A 204 20.60 24.92 -29.33
C VAL A 204 21.29 24.62 -30.65
N GLY A 205 20.56 24.07 -31.62
CA GLY A 205 21.10 23.79 -32.95
C GLY A 205 20.24 22.83 -33.78
N SER A 206 20.62 22.66 -35.06
CA SER A 206 19.89 21.81 -36.01
C SER A 206 20.53 20.42 -36.20
N ASP A 207 21.85 20.31 -36.01
CA ASP A 207 22.61 19.08 -36.15
C ASP A 207 24.00 19.20 -35.49
N ALA A 208 24.81 18.18 -35.62
CA ALA A 208 26.18 18.17 -35.07
C ALA A 208 27.13 19.18 -35.68
N GLY A 209 26.78 19.76 -36.81
CA GLY A 209 27.59 20.75 -37.54
C GLY A 209 27.09 22.20 -37.42
N ALA A 210 25.93 22.41 -36.80
CA ALA A 210 25.33 23.73 -36.60
C ALA A 210 24.64 23.82 -35.23
N ASN A 211 25.41 23.76 -34.17
CA ASN A 211 24.94 23.88 -32.79
C ASN A 211 25.91 24.62 -31.90
N PHE A 212 25.38 25.15 -30.80
CA PHE A 212 26.16 25.59 -29.67
C PHE A 212 25.54 25.06 -28.36
N ARG A 213 26.42 24.87 -27.40
CA ARG A 213 26.00 24.28 -26.10
C ARG A 213 26.89 24.73 -24.96
N ILE A 214 26.34 24.73 -23.76
CA ILE A 214 27.08 25.03 -22.54
C ILE A 214 27.50 23.76 -21.85
N VAL A 215 28.81 23.57 -21.66
CA VAL A 215 29.38 22.62 -20.70
C VAL A 215 29.66 23.39 -19.41
N PRO A 216 28.83 23.18 -18.35
CA PRO A 216 28.76 24.11 -17.23
C PRO A 216 29.96 24.01 -16.28
N CYS A 217 30.53 22.82 -16.16
CA CYS A 217 31.73 22.53 -15.37
C CYS A 217 32.41 21.29 -15.90
N LYS A 218 33.64 21.37 -16.27
CA LYS A 218 34.51 20.27 -16.66
C LYS A 218 35.25 19.74 -15.43
N THR A 219 35.82 18.53 -15.55
CA THR A 219 36.62 17.93 -14.48
C THR A 219 37.84 18.71 -14.06
N ASP A 220 38.35 19.59 -14.95
CA ASP A 220 39.44 20.55 -14.68
C ASP A 220 38.95 21.86 -14.04
N GLY A 221 37.68 21.97 -13.71
CA GLY A 221 37.07 23.17 -13.10
C GLY A 221 36.81 24.32 -14.12
N THR A 222 36.88 24.06 -15.43
CA THR A 222 36.55 25.07 -16.45
C THR A 222 35.16 24.86 -17.00
N ALA A 223 34.53 25.95 -17.50
CA ALA A 223 33.29 25.89 -18.26
C ALA A 223 33.50 26.41 -19.68
N VAL A 224 32.76 25.95 -20.65
CA VAL A 224 32.93 26.37 -22.04
C VAL A 224 31.59 26.50 -22.79
N LEU A 225 31.50 27.45 -23.70
CA LEU A 225 30.60 27.43 -24.83
C LEU A 225 31.27 26.57 -25.91
N LYS A 226 30.65 25.45 -26.24
CA LYS A 226 31.14 24.55 -27.28
C LYS A 226 30.32 24.74 -28.55
N VAL A 227 31.00 25.08 -29.63
CA VAL A 227 30.42 25.29 -30.96
C VAL A 227 30.69 24.05 -31.79
N ASN A 228 29.62 23.43 -32.30
CA ASN A 228 29.70 22.17 -33.02
C ASN A 228 30.43 21.09 -32.16
N ASN A 229 31.18 20.22 -32.81
CA ASN A 229 31.99 19.21 -32.09
C ASN A 229 33.44 19.61 -31.91
N GLY A 230 33.79 20.90 -32.18
CA GLY A 230 35.19 21.34 -32.26
C GLY A 230 35.57 22.49 -31.37
N THR A 231 35.08 23.70 -31.65
CA THR A 231 35.57 24.92 -31.03
C THR A 231 35.02 25.09 -29.62
N GLU A 232 35.91 25.31 -28.65
CA GLU A 232 35.57 25.61 -27.26
C GLU A 232 35.96 27.04 -26.94
N HIS A 233 35.01 27.83 -26.47
CA HIS A 233 35.23 29.18 -25.93
C HIS A 233 35.12 29.14 -24.43
N LYS A 234 36.21 29.43 -23.73
CA LYS A 234 36.25 29.32 -22.25
C LYS A 234 35.42 30.42 -21.62
N LEU A 235 34.54 30.05 -20.69
CA LEU A 235 33.85 31.02 -19.85
C LEU A 235 34.80 31.51 -18.74
N SER A 236 34.64 32.77 -18.34
CA SER A 236 35.45 33.37 -17.26
C SER A 236 35.17 32.76 -15.89
N LYS A 237 34.00 32.17 -15.75
CA LYS A 237 33.53 31.51 -14.51
C LYS A 237 32.82 30.20 -14.83
N ALA A 238 33.10 29.18 -14.09
CA ALA A 238 32.37 27.92 -14.15
C ALA A 238 31.14 27.95 -13.21
N MET A 239 30.15 27.12 -13.50
CA MET A 239 29.00 26.91 -12.64
C MET A 239 29.36 25.96 -11.50
N THR A 240 28.72 26.10 -10.36
CA THR A 240 28.91 25.22 -9.19
C THR A 240 27.97 24.02 -9.29
N ALA A 241 28.52 22.81 -9.18
CA ALA A 241 27.73 21.60 -9.07
C ALA A 241 26.97 21.55 -7.72
N GLY A 242 25.79 21.03 -7.74
CA GLY A 242 24.91 20.91 -6.55
C GLY A 242 24.18 22.19 -6.17
N GLU A 243 24.49 23.32 -6.83
CA GLU A 243 23.83 24.62 -6.59
C GLU A 243 23.00 25.05 -7.80
N TRP A 244 21.96 25.84 -7.57
CA TRP A 244 21.25 26.50 -8.64
C TRP A 244 22.13 27.54 -9.31
N ASN A 245 22.18 27.51 -10.63
CA ASN A 245 22.89 28.47 -11.48
C ASN A 245 21.91 29.06 -12.48
N ALA A 246 21.69 30.35 -12.46
CA ALA A 246 20.87 31.05 -13.42
C ALA A 246 21.69 31.44 -14.66
N LEU A 247 21.26 30.93 -15.80
CA LEU A 247 22.00 31.03 -17.07
C LEU A 247 21.17 31.73 -18.12
N ALA A 248 21.80 32.63 -18.90
CA ALA A 248 21.24 33.20 -20.12
C ALA A 248 22.19 33.04 -21.30
N LEU A 249 21.66 32.62 -22.44
CA LEU A 249 22.32 32.61 -23.74
C LEU A 249 21.70 33.69 -24.61
N VAL A 250 22.43 34.75 -24.86
CA VAL A 250 22.01 35.87 -25.72
C VAL A 250 22.55 35.62 -27.12
N TYR A 251 21.67 35.30 -28.07
CA TYR A 251 21.99 35.09 -29.47
C TYR A 251 21.63 36.28 -30.32
N ALA A 252 22.57 36.74 -31.19
CA ALA A 252 22.31 37.75 -32.19
C ALA A 252 23.10 37.46 -33.46
N GLU A 253 22.54 37.79 -34.63
CA GLU A 253 23.21 37.69 -35.92
C GLU A 253 23.77 39.03 -36.38
N ASN A 254 24.96 38.96 -36.93
CA ASN A 254 25.56 40.08 -37.69
C ASN A 254 25.55 39.70 -39.20
N ASP A 255 26.20 40.53 -40.04
CA ASP A 255 26.22 40.31 -41.49
C ASP A 255 26.81 38.96 -41.89
N THR A 256 27.74 38.41 -41.11
CA THR A 256 28.55 37.25 -41.46
C THR A 256 28.15 35.98 -40.72
N GLU A 257 27.77 36.07 -39.44
CA GLU A 257 27.52 34.93 -38.57
C GLU A 257 26.60 35.26 -37.39
N GLY A 258 26.12 34.25 -36.67
CA GLY A 258 25.54 34.41 -35.37
C GLY A 258 26.59 34.53 -34.26
N THR A 259 26.28 35.31 -33.24
CA THR A 259 27.10 35.45 -32.03
C THR A 259 26.30 35.00 -30.80
N VAL A 260 27.01 34.46 -29.80
CA VAL A 260 26.44 34.05 -28.49
C VAL A 260 27.23 34.74 -27.39
N ALA A 261 26.53 35.45 -26.53
CA ALA A 261 27.03 35.86 -25.22
C ALA A 261 26.42 35.00 -24.11
N VAL A 262 27.16 34.81 -23.02
CA VAL A 262 26.72 33.97 -21.89
C VAL A 262 26.75 34.80 -20.61
N TYR A 263 25.63 34.82 -19.92
CA TYR A 263 25.44 35.43 -18.60
C TYR A 263 25.17 34.34 -17.57
N LEU A 264 25.80 34.46 -16.41
CA LEU A 264 25.70 33.51 -15.29
C LEU A 264 25.54 34.28 -13.98
N ASN A 265 24.44 34.10 -13.27
CA ASN A 265 24.21 34.65 -11.93
C ASN A 265 24.48 36.18 -11.86
N GLY A 266 24.03 36.92 -12.86
CA GLY A 266 24.22 38.40 -12.96
C GLY A 266 25.54 38.86 -13.55
N GLU A 267 26.43 37.97 -13.98
CA GLU A 267 27.73 38.32 -14.55
C GLU A 267 27.83 37.91 -16.04
N GLU A 268 28.44 38.74 -16.87
CA GLU A 268 28.86 38.33 -18.21
C GLU A 268 30.07 37.39 -18.08
N VAL A 269 29.89 36.12 -18.46
CA VAL A 269 30.98 35.13 -18.38
C VAL A 269 31.58 34.79 -19.74
N LEU A 270 30.92 35.19 -20.82
CA LEU A 270 31.44 35.13 -22.18
C LEU A 270 30.84 36.30 -22.98
N PRO A 271 31.65 37.24 -23.50
CA PRO A 271 31.17 38.30 -24.40
C PRO A 271 30.70 37.73 -25.73
N ALA A 272 29.92 38.48 -26.48
CA ALA A 272 29.41 38.09 -27.78
C ALA A 272 30.49 37.47 -28.68
N THR A 273 30.41 36.18 -28.91
CA THR A 273 31.42 35.37 -29.58
C THR A 273 30.82 34.70 -30.83
N GLY A 274 31.51 34.82 -31.98
CA GLY A 274 31.07 34.27 -33.26
C GLY A 274 31.02 32.73 -33.24
N ILE A 275 29.96 32.18 -33.85
CA ILE A 275 29.75 30.72 -33.89
C ILE A 275 29.86 30.14 -35.33
N GLY A 276 30.12 30.97 -36.36
CA GLY A 276 30.39 30.53 -37.71
C GLY A 276 29.17 30.10 -38.53
N PHE A 277 27.96 30.27 -38.06
CA PHE A 277 26.71 30.01 -38.77
C PHE A 277 25.59 30.91 -38.25
N LYS A 278 24.47 30.98 -39.01
CA LYS A 278 23.25 31.68 -38.63
C LYS A 278 22.13 30.71 -38.40
N LEU A 279 21.41 30.78 -37.27
CA LEU A 279 20.25 29.92 -36.99
C LEU A 279 19.05 30.26 -37.86
N SER A 280 18.89 31.58 -38.26
CA SER A 280 17.82 31.97 -39.18
C SER A 280 17.87 31.23 -40.52
N GLU A 281 19.07 30.81 -40.96
CA GLU A 281 19.31 30.05 -42.17
C GLU A 281 19.18 28.53 -42.01
N LYS A 282 18.90 28.02 -40.81
CA LYS A 282 18.79 26.59 -40.48
C LYS A 282 17.34 26.16 -40.37
N SER A 283 17.11 24.83 -40.37
CA SER A 283 15.83 24.22 -40.12
C SER A 283 16.00 22.94 -39.31
N GLY A 284 14.96 22.53 -38.61
CA GLY A 284 15.04 21.39 -37.67
C GLY A 284 15.85 21.73 -36.41
N ILE A 285 15.78 23.00 -35.98
CA ILE A 285 16.46 23.45 -34.78
C ILE A 285 15.80 22.87 -33.56
N VAL A 286 16.59 22.38 -32.63
CA VAL A 286 16.16 21.93 -31.30
C VAL A 286 16.83 22.80 -30.24
N GLY A 287 16.08 23.06 -29.16
CA GLY A 287 16.64 23.53 -27.90
C GLY A 287 16.49 22.40 -26.89
N ALA A 288 17.49 22.22 -26.04
CA ALA A 288 17.42 21.14 -25.05
C ALA A 288 18.17 21.45 -23.77
N VAL A 289 17.71 20.87 -22.67
CA VAL A 289 18.37 20.88 -21.36
C VAL A 289 18.88 19.49 -21.02
N GLY A 290 20.05 19.43 -20.40
CA GLY A 290 20.67 18.18 -19.97
C GLY A 290 21.00 17.20 -21.10
N ALA A 291 21.15 17.64 -22.34
CA ALA A 291 21.25 16.80 -23.51
C ALA A 291 22.39 17.20 -24.45
N THR A 292 22.73 16.31 -25.37
CA THR A 292 23.68 16.55 -26.46
C THR A 292 23.19 15.89 -27.75
N PHE A 293 23.79 16.21 -28.90
CA PHE A 293 23.48 15.52 -30.15
C PHE A 293 24.15 14.14 -30.24
N GLY A 294 23.37 13.16 -30.72
CA GLY A 294 23.84 11.79 -30.99
C GLY A 294 23.96 10.93 -29.75
N THR A 295 24.59 9.77 -29.89
CA THR A 295 24.93 8.93 -28.76
C THR A 295 25.81 9.70 -27.82
N GLY A 296 25.28 10.10 -26.71
CA GLY A 296 26.00 10.99 -25.87
C GLY A 296 25.62 10.91 -24.42
N PHE A 297 26.34 11.73 -23.71
CA PHE A 297 26.21 11.87 -22.29
C PHE A 297 25.13 12.89 -22.01
N MET A 298 24.26 12.59 -21.07
CA MET A 298 23.38 13.56 -20.47
C MET A 298 24.00 14.11 -19.19
N ARG A 299 23.65 15.33 -18.85
CA ARG A 299 24.04 15.93 -17.57
C ARG A 299 22.92 15.72 -16.57
N THR A 300 23.15 14.88 -15.58
CA THR A 300 22.24 14.68 -14.47
C THR A 300 22.03 15.96 -13.68
N GLY A 301 20.82 16.18 -13.20
CA GLY A 301 20.45 17.36 -12.46
C GLY A 301 19.03 17.82 -12.70
N LEU A 302 18.72 19.02 -12.19
CA LEU A 302 17.44 19.69 -12.33
C LEU A 302 17.58 20.91 -13.26
N TYR A 303 16.59 21.12 -14.10
CA TYR A 303 16.50 22.22 -15.06
C TYR A 303 15.13 22.85 -14.94
N ASP A 304 15.12 24.17 -14.67
CA ASP A 304 13.89 24.89 -14.36
C ASP A 304 13.87 26.26 -15.05
N GLU A 305 12.76 26.95 -15.03
CA GLU A 305 12.61 28.30 -15.53
C GLU A 305 13.11 28.49 -16.97
N LEU A 306 12.83 27.54 -17.86
CA LEU A 306 13.23 27.61 -19.25
C LEU A 306 12.35 28.63 -20.00
N VAL A 307 12.93 29.75 -20.38
CA VAL A 307 12.22 30.86 -21.06
C VAL A 307 13.01 31.32 -22.28
N VAL A 308 12.33 31.54 -23.40
CA VAL A 308 12.89 32.10 -24.60
C VAL A 308 12.24 33.46 -24.92
N THR A 309 13.03 34.51 -25.08
CA THR A 309 12.50 35.82 -25.48
C THR A 309 13.02 36.21 -26.87
N GLY A 310 12.25 37.00 -27.61
CA GLY A 310 12.62 37.49 -28.95
C GLY A 310 13.67 38.57 -28.97
N ALA A 311 14.14 39.05 -27.84
CA ALA A 311 15.15 40.09 -27.71
C ALA A 311 16.56 39.50 -27.50
N ALA A 312 17.59 40.18 -27.98
CA ALA A 312 18.98 39.92 -27.59
C ALA A 312 19.47 41.10 -26.76
N ASP A 313 19.12 41.11 -25.49
CA ASP A 313 19.39 42.18 -24.55
C ASP A 313 20.37 41.74 -23.47
N ALA A 314 21.57 42.26 -23.54
CA ALA A 314 22.67 41.94 -22.65
C ALA A 314 22.43 42.43 -21.20
N GLU A 315 21.86 43.62 -21.06
CA GLU A 315 21.60 44.19 -19.73
C GLU A 315 20.42 43.48 -19.08
N ALA A 316 19.35 43.20 -19.83
CA ALA A 316 18.23 42.37 -19.35
C ALA A 316 18.72 40.98 -18.92
N ALA A 317 19.58 40.34 -19.71
CA ALA A 317 20.12 39.00 -19.37
C ALA A 317 20.91 39.01 -18.05
N LYS A 318 21.67 40.08 -17.81
CA LYS A 318 22.41 40.23 -16.56
C LYS A 318 21.50 40.42 -15.34
N VAL A 319 20.52 41.33 -15.45
CA VAL A 319 19.58 41.61 -14.37
C VAL A 319 18.72 40.38 -14.07
N GLU A 320 18.21 39.76 -15.11
CA GLU A 320 17.33 38.56 -14.98
C GLU A 320 18.06 37.38 -14.37
N THR A 321 19.30 37.07 -14.78
CA THR A 321 20.05 35.94 -14.19
C THR A 321 20.44 36.23 -12.74
N ALA A 322 20.64 37.46 -12.33
CA ALA A 322 20.84 37.81 -10.92
C ALA A 322 19.56 37.59 -10.10
N ALA A 323 18.41 38.04 -10.60
CA ALA A 323 17.12 37.85 -9.94
C ALA A 323 16.74 36.38 -9.82
N ARG A 324 16.90 35.61 -10.89
CA ARG A 324 16.64 34.14 -10.90
C ARG A 324 17.53 33.38 -9.93
N LYS A 325 18.81 33.73 -9.87
CA LYS A 325 19.74 33.13 -8.89
C LYS A 325 19.28 33.41 -7.45
N ALA A 326 18.94 34.68 -7.15
CA ALA A 326 18.44 35.03 -5.82
C ALA A 326 17.15 34.34 -5.47
N ALA A 327 16.20 34.23 -6.41
CA ALA A 327 14.96 33.51 -6.22
C ALA A 327 15.20 32.00 -5.99
N ALA A 328 16.07 31.38 -6.80
CA ALA A 328 16.40 29.97 -6.67
C ALA A 328 17.14 29.62 -5.35
N ASP A 329 17.99 30.55 -4.86
CA ASP A 329 18.69 30.41 -3.59
C ASP A 329 17.75 30.58 -2.37
N ALA A 330 16.65 31.31 -2.56
CA ALA A 330 15.65 31.50 -1.52
C ALA A 330 14.73 30.27 -1.36
N VAL A 331 14.70 29.40 -2.36
CA VAL A 331 13.88 28.18 -2.31
C VAL A 331 14.49 27.18 -1.33
N VAL A 332 13.70 26.69 -0.38
CA VAL A 332 14.11 25.62 0.52
C VAL A 332 14.43 24.36 -0.29
N ALA A 333 15.59 23.77 -0.05
CA ALA A 333 15.97 22.53 -0.71
C ALA A 333 15.06 21.39 -0.27
N VAL A 334 14.39 20.73 -1.21
CA VAL A 334 13.49 19.60 -0.93
C VAL A 334 13.85 18.39 -1.78
N ASP A 335 13.55 17.21 -1.26
CA ASP A 335 13.69 15.92 -1.97
C ASP A 335 12.54 15.69 -2.96
N GLY A 336 11.39 16.30 -2.71
CA GLY A 336 10.23 16.22 -3.59
C GLY A 336 9.18 17.28 -3.31
N VAL A 337 8.28 17.46 -4.27
CA VAL A 337 7.13 18.36 -4.18
C VAL A 337 5.85 17.55 -4.36
N VAL A 338 4.94 17.69 -3.42
CA VAL A 338 3.59 17.11 -3.47
C VAL A 338 2.63 18.25 -3.81
N THR A 339 1.95 18.16 -4.95
CA THR A 339 1.02 19.21 -5.38
C THR A 339 -0.41 18.73 -5.21
N VAL A 340 -1.17 19.38 -4.33
CA VAL A 340 -2.57 19.07 -4.02
C VAL A 340 -3.46 20.19 -4.53
N THR A 341 -4.22 19.93 -5.59
CA THR A 341 -5.05 20.95 -6.24
C THR A 341 -6.53 20.62 -6.16
N GLY A 342 -7.36 21.65 -6.07
CA GLY A 342 -8.81 21.49 -6.13
C GLY A 342 -9.31 20.85 -7.43
N ALA A 343 -8.62 21.09 -8.54
CA ALA A 343 -8.95 20.50 -9.83
C ALA A 343 -8.71 18.97 -9.83
N GLU A 344 -7.61 18.51 -9.25
CA GLU A 344 -7.33 17.07 -9.13
C GLU A 344 -8.32 16.37 -8.20
N VAL A 345 -8.65 17.01 -7.07
CA VAL A 345 -9.68 16.47 -6.16
C VAL A 345 -11.01 16.30 -6.87
N GLU A 346 -11.44 17.29 -7.66
CA GLU A 346 -12.68 17.20 -8.47
C GLU A 346 -12.58 16.06 -9.50
N GLN A 347 -11.46 15.91 -10.16
CA GLN A 347 -11.26 14.83 -11.14
C GLN A 347 -11.27 13.46 -10.48
N ALA A 348 -10.57 13.29 -9.37
CA ALA A 348 -10.54 12.03 -8.62
C ALA A 348 -11.93 11.69 -8.05
N ALA A 349 -12.69 12.67 -7.60
CA ALA A 349 -14.06 12.47 -7.09
C ALA A 349 -15.01 11.89 -8.14
N GLN A 350 -14.75 12.10 -9.41
CA GLN A 350 -15.59 11.61 -10.53
C GLN A 350 -15.22 10.18 -10.96
N ASN A 351 -14.01 9.71 -10.65
CA ASN A 351 -13.57 8.36 -11.00
C ASN A 351 -13.75 7.41 -9.80
N VAL A 352 -14.97 6.92 -9.62
CA VAL A 352 -15.35 6.04 -8.52
C VAL A 352 -14.56 4.72 -8.57
N ASN A 353 -14.41 4.12 -9.74
CA ASN A 353 -13.79 2.81 -9.89
C ASN A 353 -12.26 2.81 -9.75
N GLY A 354 -11.61 3.95 -9.99
CA GLY A 354 -10.15 4.05 -9.96
C GLY A 354 -9.57 4.69 -8.71
N TRP A 355 -10.28 5.63 -8.10
CA TRP A 355 -9.70 6.50 -7.07
C TRP A 355 -10.43 6.51 -5.74
N THR A 356 -11.56 5.86 -5.60
CA THR A 356 -12.23 5.72 -4.30
C THR A 356 -11.36 4.96 -3.34
N TYR A 357 -11.11 5.52 -2.16
CA TYR A 357 -10.35 4.86 -1.11
C TYR A 357 -11.28 4.04 -0.22
N LYS A 358 -11.45 2.77 -0.54
CA LYS A 358 -12.30 1.85 0.24
C LYS A 358 -11.61 1.31 1.48
N GLY A 359 -10.34 1.63 1.65
CA GLY A 359 -9.58 1.31 2.84
C GLY A 359 -8.87 -0.03 2.80
N LEU A 360 -8.56 -0.51 3.99
CA LEU A 360 -7.96 -1.80 4.22
C LEU A 360 -9.01 -2.79 4.69
N GLY A 361 -8.75 -4.07 4.47
CA GLY A 361 -9.62 -5.14 4.89
C GLY A 361 -8.88 -6.37 5.36
N MET A 362 -9.62 -7.33 5.83
CA MET A 362 -9.08 -8.60 6.30
C MET A 362 -9.80 -9.79 5.68
N LEU A 363 -9.03 -10.82 5.39
CA LEU A 363 -9.56 -12.13 5.08
C LEU A 363 -9.55 -12.98 6.34
N ASN A 364 -10.69 -13.58 6.61
CA ASN A 364 -10.91 -14.54 7.68
C ASN A 364 -11.22 -15.91 7.05
N GLY A 365 -10.33 -16.84 7.23
CA GLY A 365 -10.45 -18.18 6.68
C GLY A 365 -9.25 -19.03 7.07
N ASN A 366 -9.21 -20.27 6.60
CA ASN A 366 -8.12 -21.19 6.86
C ASN A 366 -7.87 -21.44 8.35
N SER A 367 -8.91 -21.41 9.18
CA SER A 367 -8.80 -21.57 10.64
C SER A 367 -8.03 -20.45 11.35
N THR A 368 -7.84 -19.29 10.70
CA THR A 368 -7.03 -18.21 11.29
C THR A 368 -7.70 -17.51 12.47
N SER A 369 -8.97 -17.72 12.69
CA SER A 369 -9.75 -17.07 13.76
C SER A 369 -10.48 -18.04 14.68
N ASN A 370 -10.18 -19.32 14.65
CA ASN A 370 -10.92 -20.31 15.44
C ASN A 370 -10.89 -20.04 16.94
N LEU A 371 -9.71 -19.72 17.50
CA LEU A 371 -9.60 -19.41 18.92
C LEU A 371 -10.20 -18.03 19.27
N LEU A 372 -10.56 -17.21 18.30
CA LEU A 372 -11.11 -15.87 18.55
C LEU A 372 -12.51 -15.96 19.18
N LEU A 373 -13.28 -16.99 18.89
CA LEU A 373 -14.56 -17.23 19.55
C LEU A 373 -14.40 -17.64 21.01
N ASP A 374 -13.28 -18.29 21.36
CA ASP A 374 -12.93 -18.52 22.76
C ASP A 374 -12.59 -17.20 23.47
N TYR A 375 -11.87 -16.28 22.83
CA TYR A 375 -11.68 -14.92 23.39
C TYR A 375 -13.00 -14.23 23.64
N LYS A 376 -13.94 -14.30 22.72
CA LYS A 376 -15.26 -13.70 22.89
C LYS A 376 -15.99 -14.23 24.14
N ALA A 377 -15.86 -15.51 24.42
CA ALA A 377 -16.47 -16.15 25.57
C ALA A 377 -15.69 -15.94 26.87
N GLU A 378 -14.36 -16.13 26.82
CA GLU A 378 -13.51 -16.15 28.00
C GLU A 378 -13.02 -14.78 28.45
N SER A 379 -12.73 -13.92 27.47
CA SER A 379 -12.13 -12.61 27.65
C SER A 379 -12.87 -11.54 26.83
N PRO A 380 -14.18 -11.37 27.05
CA PRO A 380 -15.02 -10.48 26.21
C PRO A 380 -14.53 -9.03 26.19
N ASP A 381 -13.95 -8.53 27.27
CA ASP A 381 -13.39 -7.16 27.29
C ASP A 381 -12.25 -7.00 26.30
N ALA A 382 -11.31 -7.94 26.24
CA ALA A 382 -10.21 -7.95 25.30
C ALA A 382 -10.71 -8.10 23.85
N TYR A 383 -11.64 -9.01 23.62
CA TYR A 383 -12.27 -9.22 22.32
C TYR A 383 -12.95 -7.95 21.80
N TRP A 384 -13.81 -7.33 22.59
CA TRP A 384 -14.54 -6.12 22.17
C TRP A 384 -13.64 -4.89 22.07
N ALA A 385 -12.59 -4.81 22.87
CA ALA A 385 -11.58 -3.76 22.72
C ALA A 385 -10.85 -3.89 21.37
N MET A 386 -10.48 -5.10 20.99
CA MET A 386 -9.90 -5.39 19.67
C MET A 386 -10.87 -5.04 18.54
N MET A 387 -12.13 -5.47 18.63
CA MET A 387 -13.14 -5.17 17.59
C MET A 387 -13.35 -3.67 17.42
N ARG A 388 -13.42 -2.91 18.51
CA ARG A 388 -13.53 -1.44 18.46
C ARG A 388 -12.30 -0.79 17.84
N TYR A 389 -11.11 -1.25 18.17
CA TYR A 389 -9.85 -0.75 17.58
C TYR A 389 -9.79 -0.98 16.06
N LEU A 390 -10.19 -2.18 15.61
CA LEU A 390 -10.11 -2.55 14.20
C LEU A 390 -11.21 -1.89 13.35
N PHE A 391 -12.45 -1.84 13.84
CA PHE A 391 -13.62 -1.45 13.04
C PHE A 391 -14.32 -0.18 13.52
N GLY A 392 -13.97 0.32 14.70
CA GLY A 392 -14.67 1.45 15.34
C GLY A 392 -14.20 2.82 14.89
N GLY A 393 -14.96 3.84 15.34
CA GLY A 393 -14.68 5.24 15.10
C GLY A 393 -15.07 5.72 13.70
N ASP A 394 -14.83 7.01 13.46
CA ASP A 394 -15.12 7.64 12.17
C ASP A 394 -14.09 7.26 11.09
N TYR A 395 -12.92 6.77 11.51
CA TYR A 395 -11.81 6.37 10.68
C TYR A 395 -11.36 4.96 11.08
N PRO A 396 -12.11 3.91 10.72
CA PRO A 396 -11.78 2.54 11.09
C PRO A 396 -10.48 2.06 10.44
N LEU A 397 -9.76 1.16 11.13
CA LEU A 397 -8.57 0.55 10.55
C LEU A 397 -8.95 -0.38 9.38
N PHE A 398 -10.02 -1.16 9.56
CA PHE A 398 -10.57 -2.01 8.51
C PHE A 398 -11.99 -1.62 8.17
N SER A 399 -12.28 -1.55 6.87
CA SER A 399 -13.60 -1.24 6.31
C SER A 399 -14.32 -2.47 5.75
N ASN A 400 -13.65 -3.61 5.65
CA ASN A 400 -14.24 -4.82 5.06
C ASN A 400 -13.67 -6.10 5.65
N ILE A 401 -14.48 -7.16 5.58
CA ILE A 401 -14.14 -8.54 5.96
C ILE A 401 -14.49 -9.46 4.79
N LYS A 402 -13.53 -10.28 4.39
CA LYS A 402 -13.71 -11.38 3.46
C LYS A 402 -13.68 -12.69 4.23
N MET A 403 -14.63 -13.58 4.00
CA MET A 403 -14.77 -14.81 4.78
C MET A 403 -14.68 -16.03 3.87
N GLU A 404 -14.06 -17.10 4.39
CA GLU A 404 -14.04 -18.38 3.71
C GLU A 404 -15.37 -19.11 3.88
N MET A 405 -15.89 -19.61 2.78
CA MET A 405 -16.83 -20.72 2.76
C MET A 405 -16.02 -22.00 2.96
N GLY A 406 -15.87 -22.40 4.22
CA GLY A 406 -15.08 -23.58 4.62
C GLY A 406 -15.69 -24.89 4.15
N ASN A 407 -14.86 -25.91 4.03
CA ASN A 407 -15.28 -27.26 3.63
C ASN A 407 -14.72 -28.36 4.53
N ASP A 408 -14.27 -28.02 5.75
CA ASP A 408 -13.59 -28.88 6.72
C ASP A 408 -12.23 -29.43 6.21
N GLY A 409 -11.69 -28.87 5.15
CA GLY A 409 -10.39 -29.24 4.60
C GLY A 409 -9.31 -28.24 4.97
N ASN A 410 -8.08 -28.69 5.13
CA ASN A 410 -6.95 -27.78 5.33
C ASN A 410 -6.59 -27.08 4.01
N ASN A 411 -6.92 -25.82 3.91
CA ASN A 411 -6.67 -25.00 2.73
C ASN A 411 -5.50 -24.00 2.90
N SER A 412 -4.81 -24.03 4.03
CA SER A 412 -3.56 -23.29 4.31
C SER A 412 -3.07 -23.54 5.74
N THR A 413 -3.58 -22.82 6.73
CA THR A 413 -3.17 -22.89 8.14
C THR A 413 -3.97 -23.89 8.97
N GLY A 414 -5.16 -24.26 8.52
CA GLY A 414 -6.05 -25.21 9.18
C GLY A 414 -7.30 -25.45 8.37
N ALA A 415 -8.28 -26.10 8.99
CA ALA A 415 -9.58 -26.37 8.38
C ALA A 415 -10.59 -25.30 8.79
N GLU A 416 -11.09 -24.56 7.82
CA GLU A 416 -12.26 -23.72 8.05
C GLU A 416 -13.51 -24.60 8.02
N ALA A 417 -14.35 -24.45 9.05
CA ALA A 417 -15.51 -25.31 9.23
C ALA A 417 -16.55 -25.12 8.13
N CYS A 418 -17.10 -26.25 7.65
CA CYS A 418 -18.14 -26.23 6.63
C CYS A 418 -19.51 -25.89 7.26
N THR A 419 -20.12 -24.83 6.76
CA THR A 419 -21.45 -24.40 7.20
C THR A 419 -22.55 -25.39 6.81
N LYS A 420 -22.31 -26.25 5.79
CA LYS A 420 -23.25 -27.27 5.34
C LYS A 420 -22.49 -28.51 4.85
N ARG A 421 -22.30 -29.46 5.75
CA ARG A 421 -21.52 -30.70 5.51
C ARG A 421 -22.26 -31.73 4.65
N TYR A 422 -23.59 -31.73 4.71
CA TYR A 422 -24.46 -32.64 3.98
C TYR A 422 -25.51 -31.87 3.18
N GLU A 423 -26.00 -32.48 2.09
CA GLU A 423 -26.96 -31.81 1.19
C GLU A 423 -28.33 -31.58 1.84
N ASP A 424 -28.72 -32.43 2.76
CA ASP A 424 -30.01 -32.47 3.44
C ASP A 424 -30.01 -31.88 4.86
N GLU A 425 -28.84 -31.40 5.35
CA GLU A 425 -28.82 -30.64 6.61
C GLU A 425 -29.14 -29.17 6.35
N ASP A 426 -29.61 -28.48 7.38
CA ASP A 426 -29.70 -27.02 7.38
C ASP A 426 -28.29 -26.42 7.48
N ALA A 427 -28.09 -25.29 6.86
CA ALA A 427 -26.81 -24.56 6.99
C ALA A 427 -26.69 -24.02 8.42
N ASP A 428 -25.45 -23.92 8.89
CA ASP A 428 -25.11 -23.38 10.21
C ASP A 428 -23.90 -22.46 10.11
N ALA A 429 -24.17 -21.16 10.01
CA ALA A 429 -23.14 -20.12 9.90
C ALA A 429 -22.30 -19.95 11.18
N SER A 430 -22.78 -20.43 12.34
CA SER A 430 -22.03 -20.36 13.60
C SER A 430 -20.81 -21.30 13.63
N ARG A 431 -20.72 -22.24 12.70
CA ARG A 431 -19.54 -23.08 12.53
C ARG A 431 -18.30 -22.32 12.06
N SER A 432 -18.48 -21.23 11.30
CA SER A 432 -17.37 -20.44 10.79
C SER A 432 -17.18 -19.15 11.61
N PRO A 433 -16.03 -18.98 12.26
CA PRO A 433 -15.73 -17.79 13.05
C PRO A 433 -15.89 -16.48 12.27
N GLY A 434 -15.65 -16.52 10.96
CA GLY A 434 -15.78 -15.37 10.09
C GLY A 434 -17.17 -14.76 10.09
N PHE A 435 -18.21 -15.57 10.02
CA PHE A 435 -19.60 -15.09 10.02
C PHE A 435 -19.99 -14.43 11.35
N VAL A 436 -19.54 -15.00 12.48
CA VAL A 436 -19.76 -14.42 13.82
C VAL A 436 -19.02 -13.09 13.93
N MET A 437 -17.75 -13.05 13.53
CA MET A 437 -16.94 -11.85 13.62
C MET A 437 -17.44 -10.74 12.71
N ALA A 438 -17.97 -11.04 11.53
CA ALA A 438 -18.59 -10.07 10.65
C ALA A 438 -19.82 -9.42 11.30
N ALA A 439 -20.64 -10.17 12.01
CA ALA A 439 -21.74 -9.63 12.80
C ALA A 439 -21.25 -8.66 13.89
N ASP A 440 -20.22 -9.05 14.62
CA ASP A 440 -19.64 -8.24 15.68
C ASP A 440 -18.95 -6.97 15.13
N ALA A 441 -18.31 -7.06 13.96
CA ALA A 441 -17.78 -5.89 13.26
C ALA A 441 -18.91 -4.93 12.84
N LYS A 442 -20.04 -5.44 12.32
CA LYS A 442 -21.21 -4.62 11.99
C LYS A 442 -21.88 -4.02 13.23
N LYS A 443 -21.78 -4.63 14.40
CA LYS A 443 -22.20 -4.01 15.66
C LYS A 443 -21.37 -2.77 16.00
N VAL A 444 -20.07 -2.83 15.74
CA VAL A 444 -19.14 -1.72 15.99
C VAL A 444 -19.27 -0.66 14.89
N ASN A 445 -19.38 -1.08 13.64
CA ASN A 445 -19.51 -0.22 12.47
C ASN A 445 -20.46 -0.86 11.45
N PRO A 446 -21.70 -0.39 11.32
CA PRO A 446 -22.68 -0.98 10.41
C PRO A 446 -22.30 -0.88 8.93
N ASN A 447 -21.34 -0.02 8.57
CA ASN A 447 -20.88 0.16 7.19
C ASN A 447 -19.75 -0.81 6.78
N VAL A 448 -19.33 -1.72 7.66
CA VAL A 448 -18.37 -2.77 7.29
C VAL A 448 -18.94 -3.60 6.14
N MET A 449 -18.21 -3.67 5.05
CA MET A 449 -18.55 -4.52 3.92
C MET A 449 -18.13 -5.97 4.21
N VAL A 450 -18.95 -6.91 3.77
CA VAL A 450 -18.66 -8.34 3.91
C VAL A 450 -18.67 -9.04 2.56
N SER A 451 -17.69 -9.93 2.36
CA SER A 451 -17.58 -10.74 1.16
C SER A 451 -17.26 -12.19 1.50
N ILE A 452 -17.58 -13.11 0.60
CA ILE A 452 -17.29 -14.52 0.75
C ILE A 452 -16.61 -15.10 -0.47
N LEU A 453 -15.75 -16.08 -0.23
CA LEU A 453 -15.07 -16.87 -1.26
C LEU A 453 -14.95 -18.32 -0.79
N ARG A 454 -14.48 -19.22 -1.66
CA ARG A 454 -14.14 -20.60 -1.31
C ARG A 454 -12.76 -21.01 -1.87
N TRP A 455 -12.05 -21.83 -1.11
CA TRP A 455 -10.90 -22.57 -1.67
C TRP A 455 -11.34 -23.88 -2.30
N GLU A 456 -12.20 -24.63 -1.62
CA GLU A 456 -12.74 -25.88 -2.08
C GLU A 456 -14.25 -25.96 -1.76
N TYR A 457 -14.89 -27.07 -1.98
CA TYR A 457 -16.29 -27.28 -1.70
C TYR A 457 -16.52 -28.62 -0.96
N PRO A 458 -17.63 -28.78 -0.21
CA PRO A 458 -17.91 -29.97 0.56
C PRO A 458 -18.15 -31.20 -0.31
N ASN A 459 -18.03 -32.39 0.29
CA ASN A 459 -18.08 -33.66 -0.42
C ASN A 459 -19.39 -33.90 -1.17
N TRP A 460 -20.53 -33.46 -0.65
CA TRP A 460 -21.79 -33.59 -1.35
C TRP A 460 -21.87 -32.78 -2.63
N VAL A 461 -21.23 -31.59 -2.67
CA VAL A 461 -21.07 -30.78 -3.88
C VAL A 461 -20.14 -31.49 -4.86
N LYS A 462 -19.03 -32.03 -4.36
CA LYS A 462 -18.05 -32.78 -5.18
C LYS A 462 -18.71 -33.97 -5.87
N ALA A 463 -19.67 -34.63 -5.21
CA ALA A 463 -20.39 -35.77 -5.75
C ALA A 463 -21.30 -35.43 -6.95
N LYS A 464 -21.62 -34.13 -7.17
CA LYS A 464 -22.45 -33.72 -8.31
C LYS A 464 -21.63 -33.72 -9.61
N ALA A 465 -22.30 -34.00 -10.73
CA ALA A 465 -21.67 -33.92 -12.04
C ALA A 465 -21.13 -32.48 -12.30
N ALA A 466 -19.97 -32.39 -12.93
CA ALA A 466 -19.37 -31.12 -13.28
C ALA A 466 -20.28 -30.30 -14.23
N GLY A 467 -20.19 -28.99 -14.15
CA GLY A 467 -21.06 -28.10 -14.86
C GLY A 467 -22.33 -27.71 -14.07
N SER A 468 -23.45 -27.58 -14.72
CA SER A 468 -24.68 -26.99 -14.14
C SER A 468 -25.19 -27.65 -12.87
N GLU A 469 -25.06 -28.97 -12.73
CA GLU A 469 -25.46 -29.66 -11.49
C GLU A 469 -24.58 -29.23 -10.30
N ARG A 470 -23.25 -29.13 -10.53
CA ARG A 470 -22.31 -28.71 -9.51
C ARG A 470 -22.47 -27.24 -9.21
N TYR A 471 -22.70 -26.39 -10.23
CA TYR A 471 -22.95 -24.97 -10.02
C TYR A 471 -24.20 -24.74 -9.16
N ALA A 472 -25.28 -25.50 -9.43
CA ALA A 472 -26.49 -25.46 -8.61
C ALA A 472 -26.23 -25.89 -7.16
N ALA A 473 -25.39 -26.88 -6.96
CA ALA A 473 -25.04 -27.35 -5.60
C ALA A 473 -24.16 -26.33 -4.86
N ILE A 474 -23.18 -25.71 -5.54
CA ILE A 474 -22.38 -24.62 -4.95
C ILE A 474 -23.29 -23.44 -4.60
N TYR A 475 -24.16 -23.03 -5.52
CA TYR A 475 -25.12 -21.94 -5.26
C TYR A 475 -26.05 -22.27 -4.09
N LYS A 476 -26.58 -23.50 -4.01
CA LYS A 476 -27.39 -23.93 -2.88
C LYS A 476 -26.64 -23.80 -1.54
N TRP A 477 -25.38 -24.23 -1.49
CA TRP A 477 -24.54 -24.11 -0.30
C TRP A 477 -24.37 -22.65 0.11
N TYR A 478 -23.99 -21.79 -0.82
CA TYR A 478 -23.83 -20.34 -0.57
C TYR A 478 -25.15 -19.71 -0.13
N LYS A 479 -26.23 -19.95 -0.88
CA LYS A 479 -27.56 -19.39 -0.59
C LYS A 479 -28.03 -19.73 0.82
N GLU A 480 -28.00 -21.00 1.18
CA GLU A 480 -28.50 -21.46 2.48
C GLU A 480 -27.61 -20.95 3.63
N THR A 481 -26.30 -20.83 3.43
CA THR A 481 -25.40 -20.18 4.40
C THR A 481 -25.72 -18.67 4.56
N ILE A 482 -25.97 -17.97 3.47
CA ILE A 482 -26.37 -16.53 3.54
C ILE A 482 -27.70 -16.39 4.27
N PHE A 483 -28.64 -17.29 4.03
CA PHE A 483 -29.94 -17.29 4.71
C PHE A 483 -29.80 -17.50 6.21
N ASP A 484 -29.01 -18.48 6.63
CA ASP A 484 -28.75 -18.76 8.06
C ASP A 484 -27.99 -17.60 8.73
N ALA A 485 -26.99 -17.03 8.04
CA ALA A 485 -26.28 -15.85 8.53
C ALA A 485 -27.21 -14.64 8.74
N TYR A 486 -28.18 -14.45 7.84
CA TYR A 486 -29.19 -13.41 8.01
C TYR A 486 -30.13 -13.71 9.18
N GLU A 487 -30.57 -14.97 9.33
CA GLU A 487 -31.44 -15.36 10.45
C GLU A 487 -30.78 -15.11 11.80
N LYS A 488 -29.54 -15.60 11.96
CA LYS A 488 -28.78 -15.51 13.21
C LYS A 488 -28.23 -14.11 13.47
N TYR A 489 -27.60 -13.52 12.47
CA TYR A 489 -26.78 -12.34 12.64
C TYR A 489 -27.34 -11.08 11.98
N GLY A 490 -28.37 -11.19 11.15
CA GLY A 490 -29.12 -10.06 10.61
C GLY A 490 -28.39 -9.28 9.52
N TYR A 491 -27.46 -9.87 8.77
CA TYR A 491 -26.82 -9.20 7.64
C TYR A 491 -26.84 -10.08 6.38
N VAL A 492 -26.88 -9.44 5.23
CA VAL A 492 -26.68 -10.06 3.93
C VAL A 492 -25.26 -9.74 3.45
N ILE A 493 -24.67 -10.69 2.75
CA ILE A 493 -23.33 -10.55 2.14
C ILE A 493 -23.35 -9.48 1.04
N ASP A 494 -22.33 -8.65 0.95
CA ASP A 494 -22.24 -7.59 -0.08
C ASP A 494 -21.62 -8.10 -1.38
N TYR A 495 -20.59 -8.98 -1.29
CA TYR A 495 -19.89 -9.53 -2.45
C TYR A 495 -19.65 -11.02 -2.32
N ILE A 496 -19.58 -11.68 -3.46
CA ILE A 496 -19.37 -13.12 -3.56
C ILE A 496 -18.36 -13.45 -4.66
N ASP A 497 -17.35 -14.27 -4.37
CA ASP A 497 -16.59 -14.96 -5.41
C ASP A 497 -17.19 -16.35 -5.63
N PRO A 498 -17.83 -16.59 -6.77
CA PRO A 498 -18.40 -17.90 -7.09
C PRO A 498 -17.36 -18.91 -7.58
N ASP A 499 -16.20 -18.44 -8.02
CA ASP A 499 -15.14 -19.27 -8.56
C ASP A 499 -14.27 -19.84 -7.44
N LYS A 500 -13.27 -20.58 -7.79
CA LYS A 500 -12.30 -21.11 -6.84
C LYS A 500 -11.22 -20.09 -6.57
N ASN A 501 -10.89 -19.85 -5.32
CA ASN A 501 -9.76 -19.02 -4.92
C ASN A 501 -8.47 -19.44 -5.65
N GLU A 502 -7.71 -18.47 -6.11
CA GLU A 502 -6.44 -18.62 -6.84
C GLU A 502 -6.54 -19.52 -8.08
N THR A 503 -7.68 -19.50 -8.75
CA THR A 503 -7.86 -20.30 -9.95
C THR A 503 -6.87 -19.93 -11.05
N GLY A 504 -6.27 -20.92 -11.66
CA GLY A 504 -5.43 -20.72 -12.85
C GLY A 504 -6.24 -20.63 -14.15
N SER A 505 -7.54 -20.79 -14.10
CA SER A 505 -8.46 -20.75 -15.25
C SER A 505 -9.87 -20.39 -14.77
N PRO A 506 -10.23 -19.10 -14.80
CA PRO A 506 -11.55 -18.64 -14.41
C PRO A 506 -12.68 -19.39 -15.13
N ASP A 507 -13.71 -19.76 -14.39
CA ASP A 507 -14.89 -20.46 -14.92
C ASP A 507 -16.03 -19.45 -15.18
N GLY A 508 -16.08 -18.92 -16.39
CA GLY A 508 -17.13 -17.96 -16.80
C GLY A 508 -18.56 -18.52 -16.71
N GLU A 509 -18.76 -19.83 -16.78
CA GLU A 509 -20.09 -20.41 -16.69
C GLU A 509 -20.62 -20.40 -15.25
N ILE A 510 -19.80 -20.63 -14.23
CA ILE A 510 -20.23 -20.50 -12.83
C ILE A 510 -20.49 -19.04 -12.49
N ILE A 511 -19.64 -18.12 -12.97
CA ILE A 511 -19.81 -16.67 -12.77
C ILE A 511 -21.19 -16.23 -13.32
N LYS A 512 -21.48 -16.54 -14.58
CA LYS A 512 -22.81 -16.25 -15.21
C LYS A 512 -23.96 -16.94 -14.50
N TYR A 513 -23.74 -18.18 -14.04
CA TYR A 513 -24.75 -18.92 -13.29
C TYR A 513 -25.14 -18.19 -12.00
N PHE A 514 -24.15 -17.79 -11.20
CA PHE A 514 -24.38 -17.04 -9.95
C PHE A 514 -25.05 -15.71 -10.19
N ALA A 515 -24.57 -14.91 -11.15
CA ALA A 515 -25.17 -13.63 -11.47
C ALA A 515 -26.66 -13.75 -11.84
N ASN A 516 -27.01 -14.79 -12.63
CA ASN A 516 -28.39 -15.07 -12.97
C ASN A 516 -29.20 -15.59 -11.77
N ALA A 517 -28.64 -16.47 -10.97
CA ALA A 517 -29.31 -17.07 -9.83
C ALA A 517 -29.59 -16.07 -8.72
N LEU A 518 -28.62 -15.24 -8.34
CA LEU A 518 -28.79 -14.16 -7.36
C LEU A 518 -29.90 -13.20 -7.78
N LYS A 519 -29.88 -12.75 -9.02
CA LYS A 519 -30.84 -11.78 -9.56
C LYS A 519 -32.28 -12.32 -9.64
N ASN A 520 -32.46 -13.63 -9.85
CA ASN A 520 -33.75 -14.25 -10.08
C ASN A 520 -34.22 -15.18 -8.93
N GLU A 521 -33.56 -15.14 -7.77
CA GLU A 521 -33.97 -15.93 -6.61
C GLU A 521 -35.37 -15.49 -6.12
N THR A 522 -36.23 -16.45 -5.87
CA THR A 522 -37.60 -16.19 -5.37
C THR A 522 -37.95 -17.04 -4.15
N ASP A 523 -37.12 -18.03 -3.85
CA ASP A 523 -37.35 -18.97 -2.74
C ASP A 523 -36.64 -18.45 -1.49
N PHE A 524 -37.25 -17.45 -0.87
CA PHE A 524 -36.76 -16.86 0.37
C PHE A 524 -37.51 -17.43 1.60
N PRO A 525 -36.79 -17.67 2.69
CA PRO A 525 -37.46 -18.00 3.97
C PRO A 525 -38.36 -16.86 4.44
N SER A 526 -39.37 -17.22 5.22
CA SER A 526 -40.36 -16.25 5.69
C SER A 526 -39.82 -15.16 6.61
N TYR A 527 -38.63 -15.32 7.15
CA TYR A 527 -37.95 -14.33 7.99
C TYR A 527 -37.16 -13.30 7.17
N PHE A 528 -36.94 -13.52 5.87
CA PHE A 528 -36.31 -12.52 5.02
C PHE A 528 -37.24 -11.34 4.80
N THR A 529 -36.79 -10.13 5.18
CA THR A 529 -37.52 -8.89 4.89
C THR A 529 -37.41 -8.52 3.43
N GLU A 530 -38.24 -7.58 2.94
CA GLU A 530 -38.14 -7.09 1.57
C GLU A 530 -36.79 -6.39 1.32
N GLU A 531 -36.28 -5.66 2.30
CA GLU A 531 -34.95 -5.02 2.24
C GLU A 531 -33.83 -6.08 2.16
N ALA A 532 -33.94 -7.19 2.90
CA ALA A 532 -32.97 -8.28 2.81
C ALA A 532 -33.01 -8.99 1.46
N LYS A 533 -34.22 -9.17 0.86
CA LYS A 533 -34.35 -9.71 -0.50
C LYS A 533 -33.75 -8.79 -1.54
N GLU A 534 -33.96 -7.48 -1.40
CA GLU A 534 -33.33 -6.48 -2.28
C GLU A 534 -31.81 -6.51 -2.12
N ALA A 535 -31.29 -6.54 -0.91
CA ALA A 535 -29.83 -6.70 -0.64
C ALA A 535 -29.29 -7.98 -1.27
N TYR A 536 -30.00 -9.11 -1.14
CA TYR A 536 -29.60 -10.39 -1.73
C TYR A 536 -29.52 -10.32 -3.27
N HIS A 537 -30.51 -9.69 -3.92
CA HIS A 537 -30.52 -9.51 -5.38
C HIS A 537 -29.41 -8.55 -5.87
N ASN A 538 -28.93 -7.69 -4.98
CA ASN A 538 -27.87 -6.72 -5.26
C ASN A 538 -26.47 -7.22 -4.84
N ILE A 539 -26.34 -8.48 -4.37
CA ILE A 539 -25.04 -9.07 -4.12
C ILE A 539 -24.20 -9.00 -5.39
N LYS A 540 -23.02 -8.41 -5.28
CA LYS A 540 -22.09 -8.20 -6.36
C LYS A 540 -21.12 -9.37 -6.49
N ILE A 541 -20.59 -9.56 -7.71
CA ILE A 541 -19.63 -10.61 -7.99
C ILE A 541 -18.24 -10.01 -8.11
N VAL A 542 -17.32 -10.53 -7.29
CA VAL A 542 -15.88 -10.36 -7.50
C VAL A 542 -15.33 -11.63 -8.16
N ALA A 543 -14.46 -11.47 -9.14
CA ALA A 543 -13.85 -12.60 -9.84
C ALA A 543 -12.41 -12.28 -10.27
N SER A 544 -11.52 -13.26 -10.28
CA SER A 544 -11.69 -14.63 -9.74
C SER A 544 -10.64 -14.90 -8.66
N ASP A 545 -10.16 -13.87 -7.97
CA ASP A 545 -9.11 -13.99 -6.96
C ASP A 545 -7.86 -14.74 -7.48
N GLU A 546 -7.41 -14.34 -8.67
CA GLU A 546 -6.24 -14.95 -9.32
C GLU A 546 -4.93 -14.50 -8.67
N ASN A 547 -3.97 -15.41 -8.56
CA ASN A 547 -2.61 -15.10 -8.10
C ASN A 547 -1.57 -15.08 -9.22
N LYS A 548 -1.92 -15.53 -10.42
CA LYS A 548 -0.99 -15.67 -11.57
C LYS A 548 -1.68 -15.35 -12.88
N GLY A 549 -1.32 -14.25 -13.47
CA GLY A 549 -1.78 -13.85 -14.79
C GLY A 549 -3.28 -13.53 -14.80
N LEU A 550 -3.69 -12.37 -15.06
CA LEU A 550 -5.06 -11.88 -14.98
C LEU A 550 -5.92 -12.42 -16.14
N LYS A 551 -6.24 -13.73 -16.11
CA LYS A 551 -6.97 -14.43 -17.19
C LYS A 551 -8.45 -14.08 -17.25
N ILE A 552 -9.02 -13.60 -16.15
CA ILE A 552 -10.40 -13.12 -16.14
C ILE A 552 -10.60 -11.97 -17.16
N VAL A 553 -9.59 -11.12 -17.37
CA VAL A 553 -9.68 -10.00 -18.31
C VAL A 553 -9.90 -10.45 -19.76
N PRO A 554 -9.09 -11.35 -20.35
CA PRO A 554 -9.38 -11.89 -21.67
C PRO A 554 -10.72 -12.60 -21.76
N LEU A 555 -11.14 -13.30 -20.70
CA LEU A 555 -12.45 -13.96 -20.65
C LEU A 555 -13.60 -12.95 -20.73
N MET A 556 -13.56 -11.91 -19.91
CA MET A 556 -14.54 -10.81 -19.92
C MET A 556 -14.63 -10.13 -21.30
N ARG A 557 -13.50 -9.92 -21.96
CA ARG A 557 -13.47 -9.31 -23.30
C ARG A 557 -13.99 -10.22 -24.40
N SER A 558 -13.92 -11.53 -24.21
CA SER A 558 -14.41 -12.53 -25.17
C SER A 558 -15.85 -12.98 -24.94
N ASP A 559 -16.37 -12.82 -23.71
CA ASP A 559 -17.71 -13.19 -23.31
C ASP A 559 -18.39 -12.03 -22.57
N SER A 560 -19.32 -11.36 -23.27
CA SER A 560 -20.07 -10.23 -22.70
C SER A 560 -20.93 -10.63 -21.49
N GLY A 561 -21.38 -11.89 -21.41
CA GLY A 561 -22.12 -12.36 -20.25
C GLY A 561 -21.27 -12.45 -19.00
N VAL A 562 -19.99 -12.78 -19.13
CA VAL A 562 -19.03 -12.72 -18.03
C VAL A 562 -18.70 -11.27 -17.69
N TYR A 563 -18.49 -10.43 -18.70
CA TYR A 563 -18.24 -9.00 -18.48
C TYR A 563 -19.37 -8.33 -17.71
N ASP A 564 -20.62 -8.60 -18.08
CA ASP A 564 -21.80 -8.04 -17.41
C ASP A 564 -22.03 -8.60 -16.00
N ALA A 565 -21.52 -9.81 -15.74
CA ALA A 565 -21.69 -10.49 -14.45
C ALA A 565 -20.65 -10.08 -13.40
N VAL A 566 -19.46 -9.63 -13.80
CA VAL A 566 -18.38 -9.28 -12.88
C VAL A 566 -18.46 -7.81 -12.51
N ASP A 567 -18.62 -7.51 -11.24
CA ASP A 567 -18.64 -6.15 -10.69
C ASP A 567 -17.23 -5.66 -10.30
N ALA A 568 -16.42 -6.55 -9.71
CA ALA A 568 -15.05 -6.24 -9.30
C ALA A 568 -14.09 -7.37 -9.67
N ILE A 569 -12.83 -7.02 -9.91
CA ILE A 569 -11.76 -7.97 -10.20
C ILE A 569 -10.85 -8.11 -8.99
N GLY A 570 -10.87 -9.29 -8.36
CA GLY A 570 -9.96 -9.65 -7.28
C GLY A 570 -8.66 -10.22 -7.84
N PHE A 571 -7.53 -9.76 -7.30
CA PHE A 571 -6.23 -10.30 -7.62
C PHE A 571 -5.30 -10.31 -6.40
N HIS A 572 -4.45 -11.33 -6.27
CA HIS A 572 -3.61 -11.57 -5.10
C HIS A 572 -2.15 -11.22 -5.34
N TYR A 573 -1.44 -10.80 -4.28
CA TYR A 573 0.02 -10.73 -4.14
C TYR A 573 0.77 -9.84 -5.12
N ARG A 574 0.10 -8.91 -5.81
CA ARG A 574 0.76 -8.01 -6.77
C ARG A 574 0.30 -6.58 -6.57
N THR A 575 1.25 -5.71 -6.27
CA THR A 575 1.01 -4.28 -6.05
C THR A 575 1.42 -3.42 -7.23
N ASN A 576 2.37 -3.88 -8.05
CA ASN A 576 2.86 -3.09 -9.17
C ASN A 576 1.89 -3.10 -10.35
N ALA A 577 1.87 -1.98 -11.06
CA ALA A 577 1.04 -1.79 -12.23
C ALA A 577 1.35 -2.79 -13.35
N THR A 578 0.30 -3.32 -13.94
CA THR A 578 0.34 -3.94 -15.26
C THR A 578 -0.67 -3.25 -16.17
N SER A 579 -0.48 -3.36 -17.48
CA SER A 579 -1.44 -2.81 -18.44
C SER A 579 -2.85 -3.37 -18.25
N ASP A 580 -2.98 -4.58 -17.74
CA ASP A 580 -4.27 -5.23 -17.52
C ASP A 580 -5.02 -4.60 -16.36
N TYR A 581 -4.36 -4.30 -15.23
CA TYR A 581 -4.98 -3.60 -14.09
C TYR A 581 -5.46 -2.21 -14.48
N ILE A 582 -4.58 -1.45 -15.12
CA ILE A 582 -4.89 -0.10 -15.57
C ILE A 582 -6.06 -0.13 -16.57
N THR A 583 -6.04 -1.08 -17.51
CA THR A 583 -7.12 -1.21 -18.51
C THR A 583 -8.46 -1.55 -17.87
N MET A 584 -8.49 -2.41 -16.86
CA MET A 584 -9.73 -2.76 -16.15
C MET A 584 -10.40 -1.53 -15.54
N ALA A 585 -9.63 -0.70 -14.83
CA ALA A 585 -10.18 0.49 -14.19
C ALA A 585 -10.43 1.64 -15.17
N ASP A 586 -9.45 1.97 -16.03
CA ASP A 586 -9.48 3.20 -16.83
C ASP A 586 -10.25 3.05 -18.16
N VAL A 587 -10.40 1.83 -18.68
CA VAL A 587 -11.00 1.56 -19.99
C VAL A 587 -12.25 0.70 -19.91
N ASP A 588 -12.22 -0.35 -19.12
CA ASP A 588 -13.31 -1.31 -19.00
C ASP A 588 -14.31 -0.93 -17.87
N ASP A 589 -14.04 0.14 -17.12
CA ASP A 589 -14.88 0.64 -16.02
C ASP A 589 -15.22 -0.44 -14.98
N LYS A 590 -14.20 -1.24 -14.62
CA LYS A 590 -14.32 -2.29 -13.61
C LYS A 590 -13.44 -1.96 -12.41
N GLU A 591 -13.99 -2.15 -11.24
CA GLU A 591 -13.24 -2.01 -10.01
C GLU A 591 -12.19 -3.12 -9.88
N VAL A 592 -11.01 -2.79 -9.35
CA VAL A 592 -9.92 -3.75 -9.11
C VAL A 592 -9.54 -3.75 -7.64
N TRP A 593 -9.45 -4.94 -7.04
CA TRP A 593 -9.10 -5.14 -5.65
C TRP A 593 -7.75 -5.83 -5.49
N TYR A 594 -7.00 -5.43 -4.49
CA TYR A 594 -5.97 -6.27 -3.90
C TYR A 594 -6.67 -7.17 -2.87
N SER A 595 -7.22 -8.28 -3.36
CA SER A 595 -8.21 -9.06 -2.64
C SER A 595 -7.62 -10.09 -1.68
N GLU A 596 -6.30 -10.26 -1.69
CA GLU A 596 -5.55 -11.01 -0.70
C GLU A 596 -4.06 -10.65 -0.80
N GLY A 597 -3.45 -10.30 0.33
CA GLY A 597 -2.03 -10.09 0.46
C GLY A 597 -1.56 -10.47 1.85
N CYS A 598 -0.31 -10.91 1.95
CA CYS A 598 0.27 -11.22 3.24
C CYS A 598 0.59 -9.94 3.99
N ALA A 599 0.35 -9.94 5.29
CA ALA A 599 0.87 -8.96 6.21
C ALA A 599 2.39 -9.13 6.40
N THR A 600 2.98 -8.28 7.19
CA THR A 600 4.31 -8.54 7.73
C THR A 600 4.22 -9.66 8.77
N PHE A 601 5.34 -10.20 9.13
CA PHE A 601 5.38 -11.27 10.12
C PHE A 601 5.10 -10.71 11.52
N GLY A 602 4.33 -11.43 12.30
CA GLY A 602 4.02 -11.08 13.67
C GLY A 602 5.29 -10.80 14.49
N TYR A 603 5.16 -9.89 15.44
CA TYR A 603 6.28 -9.37 16.25
C TYR A 603 7.35 -8.64 15.43
N SER A 604 6.96 -8.08 14.28
CA SER A 604 7.88 -7.34 13.44
C SER A 604 8.21 -5.97 14.05
N GLU A 605 9.48 -5.62 13.96
CA GLU A 605 9.95 -4.28 14.29
C GLU A 605 10.07 -3.44 13.02
N LEU A 606 10.09 -2.13 13.20
CA LEU A 606 10.45 -1.21 12.13
C LEU A 606 11.90 -1.50 11.72
N GLN A 607 12.11 -1.97 10.49
CA GLN A 607 13.41 -2.42 10.03
C GLN A 607 13.85 -1.70 8.77
N GLU A 608 15.17 -1.70 8.57
CA GLU A 608 15.75 -1.24 7.32
C GLU A 608 15.19 -2.00 6.12
N ASN A 609 15.10 -1.31 4.99
CA ASN A 609 14.75 -1.93 3.73
C ASN A 609 15.85 -2.93 3.29
N LYS A 610 15.55 -4.20 3.37
CA LYS A 610 16.43 -5.28 2.91
C LYS A 610 16.02 -5.76 1.53
N THR A 611 16.24 -4.94 0.54
CA THR A 611 15.75 -5.09 -0.83
C THR A 611 16.05 -6.41 -1.52
N ALA A 612 17.08 -7.13 -1.08
CA ALA A 612 17.52 -8.38 -1.70
C ALA A 612 16.85 -9.64 -1.14
N GLU A 613 16.05 -9.53 -0.08
CA GLU A 613 15.59 -10.68 0.69
C GLU A 613 14.08 -10.68 0.89
N TYR A 614 13.30 -10.33 -0.15
CA TYR A 614 11.86 -10.33 -0.03
C TYR A 614 11.30 -11.69 0.29
N GLY A 615 10.55 -11.77 1.38
CA GLY A 615 9.63 -12.85 1.70
C GLY A 615 10.13 -14.25 1.44
N ALA A 616 11.43 -14.51 1.62
CA ALA A 616 12.00 -15.81 1.34
C ALA A 616 11.20 -16.90 2.06
N GLY A 617 10.51 -17.72 1.28
CA GLY A 617 9.64 -18.78 1.80
C GLY A 617 8.21 -18.38 2.14
N THR A 618 7.79 -17.13 1.87
CA THR A 618 6.44 -16.64 2.14
C THR A 618 5.84 -16.02 0.88
N ILE A 619 4.74 -16.52 0.40
CA ILE A 619 4.04 -15.97 -0.76
C ILE A 619 3.48 -14.59 -0.40
N GLY A 620 3.85 -13.56 -1.16
CA GLY A 620 3.36 -12.20 -0.99
C GLY A 620 3.76 -11.54 0.33
N GLY A 621 4.75 -12.07 1.04
CA GLY A 621 5.23 -11.49 2.29
C GLY A 621 6.30 -10.40 2.07
N TYR A 622 6.38 -9.47 3.01
CA TYR A 622 7.36 -8.39 3.02
C TYR A 622 8.39 -8.60 4.14
N GLN A 623 9.59 -8.06 3.94
CA GLN A 623 10.68 -8.20 4.93
C GLN A 623 10.50 -7.28 6.13
N SER A 624 9.78 -6.17 5.97
CA SER A 624 9.55 -5.21 7.04
C SER A 624 8.21 -4.49 6.86
N PRO A 625 7.65 -3.93 7.94
CA PRO A 625 6.49 -3.07 7.88
C PRO A 625 6.66 -1.88 6.92
N LEU A 626 7.84 -1.25 6.89
CA LEU A 626 8.12 -0.15 5.96
C LEU A 626 8.07 -0.60 4.49
N ALA A 627 8.60 -1.77 4.17
CA ALA A 627 8.53 -2.32 2.82
C ALA A 627 7.08 -2.59 2.38
N LEU A 628 6.24 -3.09 3.30
CA LEU A 628 4.81 -3.26 3.07
C LEU A 628 4.15 -1.91 2.74
N LEU A 629 4.32 -0.91 3.61
CA LEU A 629 3.71 0.40 3.39
C LEU A 629 4.21 1.07 2.11
N ASP A 630 5.51 0.99 1.83
CA ASP A 630 6.12 1.54 0.61
C ASP A 630 5.57 0.92 -0.68
N SER A 631 4.94 -0.25 -0.60
CA SER A 631 4.26 -0.90 -1.72
C SER A 631 2.82 -0.40 -1.95
N LEU A 632 2.18 0.20 -0.95
CA LEU A 632 0.76 0.58 -1.04
C LEU A 632 0.46 1.66 -2.12
N PRO A 633 1.30 2.70 -2.34
CA PRO A 633 1.10 3.60 -3.46
C PRO A 633 1.02 2.88 -4.82
N ASN A 634 1.80 1.80 -4.99
CA ASN A 634 1.75 0.98 -6.21
C ASN A 634 0.43 0.22 -6.34
N ALA A 635 -0.12 -0.28 -5.23
CA ALA A 635 -1.42 -0.94 -5.24
C ALA A 635 -2.53 0.06 -5.58
N PHE A 636 -2.64 1.16 -4.87
CA PHE A 636 -3.74 2.11 -5.03
C PHE A 636 -3.65 2.94 -6.31
N VAL A 637 -2.49 3.46 -6.64
CA VAL A 637 -2.31 4.31 -7.82
C VAL A 637 -1.79 3.52 -9.01
N GLY A 638 -0.67 2.84 -8.86
CA GLY A 638 -0.04 2.12 -9.96
C GLY A 638 -0.94 1.05 -10.58
N SER A 639 -1.65 0.29 -9.75
CA SER A 639 -2.51 -0.81 -10.19
C SER A 639 -4.01 -0.53 -10.08
N ARG A 640 -4.41 0.72 -9.79
CA ARG A 640 -5.83 1.14 -9.70
C ARG A 640 -6.66 0.32 -8.69
N ARG A 641 -6.04 -0.15 -7.61
CA ARG A 641 -6.74 -0.87 -6.57
C ARG A 641 -7.49 0.11 -5.68
N THR A 642 -8.75 -0.20 -5.37
CA THR A 642 -9.57 0.63 -4.47
C THR A 642 -9.52 0.14 -3.03
N MET A 643 -9.04 -1.07 -2.81
CA MET A 643 -8.99 -1.75 -1.53
C MET A 643 -7.77 -2.67 -1.45
N TYR A 644 -7.27 -2.89 -0.23
CA TYR A 644 -6.19 -3.84 0.07
C TYR A 644 -6.57 -4.73 1.25
N MET A 645 -6.62 -6.05 1.04
CA MET A 645 -6.95 -7.04 2.08
C MET A 645 -5.73 -7.80 2.56
N PHE A 646 -5.67 -8.01 3.87
CA PHE A 646 -4.64 -8.81 4.53
C PHE A 646 -5.12 -10.22 4.87
N GLN A 647 -4.26 -11.21 4.65
CA GLN A 647 -4.50 -12.61 4.98
C GLN A 647 -3.25 -13.23 5.66
N PRO A 648 -3.35 -13.63 6.93
CA PRO A 648 -4.37 -13.21 7.89
C PRO A 648 -4.08 -11.82 8.46
N ALA A 649 -5.10 -11.07 8.84
CA ALA A 649 -4.92 -9.88 9.65
C ALA A 649 -4.86 -10.24 11.15
N ILE A 650 -5.68 -11.19 11.57
CA ILE A 650 -5.71 -11.73 12.91
C ILE A 650 -5.21 -13.18 12.89
N GLY A 651 -4.19 -13.49 13.68
CA GLY A 651 -3.72 -14.84 13.92
C GLY A 651 -4.24 -15.36 15.25
N SER A 652 -5.36 -16.09 15.22
CA SER A 652 -5.96 -16.71 16.41
C SER A 652 -5.96 -18.23 16.28
N PHE A 653 -4.77 -18.79 16.30
CA PHE A 653 -4.45 -20.19 16.12
C PHE A 653 -3.18 -20.55 16.90
N TYR A 654 -2.94 -21.83 17.12
CA TYR A 654 -1.79 -22.28 17.91
C TYR A 654 -0.43 -22.04 17.24
N GLU A 655 0.63 -21.89 18.05
CA GLU A 655 2.00 -21.79 17.58
C GLU A 655 2.40 -23.01 16.74
N GLY A 656 3.32 -22.81 15.79
CA GLY A 656 3.85 -23.88 14.95
C GLY A 656 3.06 -24.20 13.71
N ILE A 657 1.95 -23.49 13.46
CA ILE A 657 1.19 -23.58 12.21
C ILE A 657 1.98 -22.90 11.08
N GLN A 658 1.90 -23.44 9.88
CA GLN A 658 2.52 -22.87 8.70
C GLN A 658 1.95 -21.46 8.44
N TYR A 659 2.79 -20.56 8.00
CA TYR A 659 2.47 -19.16 7.80
C TYR A 659 2.05 -18.41 9.08
N GLY A 660 2.26 -18.96 10.25
CA GLY A 660 2.30 -18.19 11.48
C GLY A 660 3.29 -17.00 11.33
N HIS A 661 3.01 -15.90 11.97
CA HIS A 661 3.80 -14.65 11.87
C HIS A 661 3.56 -13.82 10.59
N LYS A 662 2.45 -14.03 9.89
CA LYS A 662 2.00 -13.13 8.81
C LYS A 662 0.94 -12.12 9.26
N GLU A 663 0.38 -12.35 10.41
CA GLU A 663 -0.70 -11.57 10.99
C GLU A 663 -0.23 -10.18 11.46
N LEU A 664 -1.18 -9.25 11.50
CA LEU A 664 -1.00 -7.92 12.09
C LEU A 664 -1.30 -7.90 13.59
N LEU A 665 -2.02 -8.91 14.06
CA LEU A 665 -2.47 -9.09 15.43
C LEU A 665 -2.49 -10.56 15.78
N SER A 666 -1.96 -10.92 16.94
CA SER A 666 -1.95 -12.31 17.43
C SER A 666 -2.81 -12.47 18.68
N ALA A 667 -3.78 -13.38 18.61
CA ALA A 667 -4.70 -13.73 19.70
C ALA A 667 -4.71 -15.26 19.88
N ARG A 668 -3.72 -15.81 20.58
CA ARG A 668 -3.42 -17.23 20.64
C ARG A 668 -3.70 -17.89 21.96
N ASP A 669 -3.90 -17.10 23.02
CA ASP A 669 -4.10 -17.56 24.38
C ASP A 669 -5.44 -17.05 24.93
N PRO A 670 -6.58 -17.59 24.52
CA PRO A 670 -7.89 -17.08 24.95
C PRO A 670 -8.09 -17.17 26.48
N TRP A 671 -7.52 -18.18 27.12
CA TRP A 671 -7.53 -18.33 28.58
C TRP A 671 -6.82 -17.22 29.33
N SER A 672 -5.85 -16.54 28.73
CA SER A 672 -5.16 -15.39 29.34
C SER A 672 -5.77 -14.04 28.96
N GLY A 673 -6.57 -14.00 27.91
CA GLY A 673 -7.06 -12.76 27.33
C GLY A 673 -5.99 -11.91 26.64
N TYR A 674 -4.77 -12.43 26.52
CA TYR A 674 -3.64 -11.68 25.93
C TYR A 674 -3.79 -11.57 24.41
N ILE A 675 -3.72 -10.34 23.91
CA ILE A 675 -3.67 -10.03 22.48
C ILE A 675 -2.42 -9.20 22.20
N HIS A 676 -1.64 -9.66 21.23
CA HIS A 676 -0.48 -8.93 20.74
C HIS A 676 -0.87 -8.08 19.54
N TYR A 677 -0.70 -6.77 19.64
CA TYR A 677 -0.86 -5.83 18.56
C TYR A 677 0.50 -5.51 17.96
N ASP A 678 0.73 -5.88 16.70
CA ASP A 678 2.00 -5.60 16.05
C ASP A 678 2.11 -4.09 15.71
N PRO A 679 3.29 -3.48 15.85
CA PRO A 679 3.51 -2.06 15.52
C PRO A 679 3.10 -1.66 14.11
N VAL A 680 3.09 -2.58 13.17
CA VAL A 680 2.59 -2.34 11.79
C VAL A 680 1.18 -1.80 11.77
N LEU A 681 0.33 -2.12 12.74
CA LEU A 681 -1.01 -1.56 12.87
C LEU A 681 -1.00 -0.03 13.04
N TYR A 682 -0.05 0.51 13.81
CA TYR A 682 0.14 1.96 13.89
C TYR A 682 0.64 2.55 12.58
N MET A 683 1.50 1.84 11.86
CA MET A 683 1.97 2.29 10.55
C MET A 683 0.83 2.31 9.52
N LEU A 684 -0.03 1.28 9.50
CA LEU A 684 -1.25 1.27 8.68
C LEU A 684 -2.23 2.37 9.11
N SER A 685 -2.26 2.69 10.39
CA SER A 685 -3.08 3.79 10.91
C SER A 685 -2.72 5.15 10.32
N HIS A 686 -1.48 5.37 9.91
CA HIS A 686 -1.08 6.57 9.15
C HIS A 686 -1.86 6.77 7.84
N ILE A 687 -2.38 5.69 7.26
CA ILE A 687 -3.20 5.75 6.06
C ILE A 687 -4.68 5.81 6.41
N THR A 688 -5.13 4.96 7.32
CA THR A 688 -6.57 4.74 7.55
C THR A 688 -7.18 5.70 8.56
N LYS A 689 -6.44 6.07 9.60
CA LYS A 689 -6.97 6.94 10.68
C LYS A 689 -7.01 8.43 10.31
N PHE A 690 -6.52 8.79 9.11
CA PHE A 690 -6.50 10.15 8.60
C PHE A 690 -7.18 10.28 7.24
N ALA A 691 -8.02 9.32 6.87
CA ALA A 691 -8.81 9.37 5.66
C ALA A 691 -10.16 8.65 5.90
N LYS A 692 -11.25 9.24 5.46
CA LYS A 692 -12.54 8.59 5.55
C LYS A 692 -12.63 7.48 4.51
N THR A 693 -12.78 6.27 5.00
CA THR A 693 -12.85 5.06 4.21
C THR A 693 -14.28 4.55 4.14
N GLY A 694 -14.55 3.58 3.29
CA GLY A 694 -15.80 2.90 3.20
C GLY A 694 -16.19 2.53 1.79
N TRP A 695 -17.48 2.32 1.57
CA TRP A 695 -18.04 1.84 0.32
C TRP A 695 -19.07 2.82 -0.21
N GLU A 696 -19.13 2.91 -1.53
CA GLU A 696 -20.12 3.75 -2.21
C GLU A 696 -21.54 3.20 -1.95
N ASN A 697 -22.23 3.79 -1.01
CA ASN A 697 -23.63 3.49 -0.68
C ASN A 697 -24.34 4.76 -0.22
N ASP A 698 -25.63 4.68 -0.03
CA ASP A 698 -26.49 5.81 0.29
C ASP A 698 -26.10 6.54 1.59
N THR A 699 -25.36 5.88 2.48
CA THR A 699 -24.97 6.42 3.78
C THR A 699 -23.61 7.08 3.80
N ASN A 700 -22.69 6.74 2.89
CA ASN A 700 -21.31 7.20 2.94
C ASN A 700 -20.70 7.70 1.62
N THR A 701 -21.43 7.65 0.51
CA THR A 701 -20.93 8.03 -0.83
C THR A 701 -20.25 9.40 -0.86
N ASN A 702 -20.83 10.40 -0.22
CA ASN A 702 -20.28 11.77 -0.21
C ASN A 702 -19.14 11.97 0.77
N GLY A 703 -18.83 10.99 1.59
CA GLY A 703 -17.81 11.10 2.62
C GLY A 703 -16.52 10.34 2.35
N ILE A 704 -16.56 9.38 1.44
CA ILE A 704 -15.40 8.54 1.12
C ILE A 704 -14.35 9.37 0.39
N TRP A 705 -13.11 9.29 0.87
CA TRP A 705 -12.01 10.01 0.27
C TRP A 705 -11.52 9.37 -1.02
N ARG A 706 -10.77 10.14 -1.79
CA ARG A 706 -10.14 9.72 -3.05
C ARG A 706 -8.63 9.75 -2.90
N VAL A 707 -7.98 8.79 -3.52
CA VAL A 707 -6.54 8.84 -3.75
C VAL A 707 -6.27 9.83 -4.87
N LEU A 708 -5.29 10.72 -4.67
CA LEU A 708 -4.87 11.69 -5.67
C LEU A 708 -3.66 11.17 -6.43
N PRO A 709 -3.80 10.74 -7.69
CA PRO A 709 -2.75 10.05 -8.43
C PRO A 709 -1.53 10.95 -8.72
N ASN A 710 -1.72 12.23 -8.99
CA ASN A 710 -0.61 13.15 -9.27
C ASN A 710 0.07 13.66 -7.99
N ALA A 711 -0.62 13.60 -6.85
CA ALA A 711 -0.07 13.89 -5.53
C ALA A 711 0.39 12.62 -4.79
N THR A 712 0.65 11.55 -5.51
CA THR A 712 1.11 10.26 -4.99
C THR A 712 2.33 9.80 -5.78
N TYR A 713 3.34 9.31 -5.08
CA TYR A 713 4.57 8.80 -5.67
C TYR A 713 4.94 7.44 -5.08
N GLY A 714 5.31 6.53 -5.97
CA GLY A 714 5.80 5.20 -5.62
C GLY A 714 6.63 4.62 -6.77
N SER A 715 7.03 3.38 -6.65
CA SER A 715 7.77 2.67 -7.72
C SER A 715 6.80 2.13 -8.78
N PHE A 716 6.12 2.99 -9.53
CA PHE A 716 5.09 2.64 -10.52
C PHE A 716 5.68 1.97 -11.77
N GLY A 717 6.27 0.80 -11.60
CA GLY A 717 6.78 0.01 -12.71
C GLY A 717 5.69 -0.79 -13.43
N SER A 718 5.95 -1.17 -14.70
CA SER A 718 5.13 -2.15 -15.43
C SER A 718 5.48 -3.61 -15.10
N SER A 719 6.31 -3.81 -14.09
CA SER A 719 6.70 -5.13 -13.59
C SER A 719 5.59 -5.70 -12.72
N ASP A 720 5.34 -7.00 -12.82
CA ASP A 720 4.47 -7.72 -11.90
C ASP A 720 5.19 -8.15 -10.61
N ASN A 721 6.34 -7.57 -10.32
CA ASN A 721 7.05 -7.79 -9.06
C ASN A 721 6.34 -7.02 -7.94
N GLU A 722 5.71 -7.76 -7.04
CA GLU A 722 4.95 -7.22 -5.90
C GLU A 722 5.81 -6.52 -4.85
N HIS A 723 7.10 -6.82 -4.81
CA HIS A 723 8.00 -6.33 -3.77
C HIS A 723 8.81 -5.10 -4.17
N GLN A 724 8.55 -4.53 -5.33
CA GLN A 724 9.27 -3.34 -5.76
C GLN A 724 8.74 -2.11 -5.01
N THR A 725 9.63 -1.40 -4.33
CA THR A 725 9.35 -0.23 -3.51
C THR A 725 10.20 0.96 -3.93
N ALA A 726 9.82 2.17 -3.55
CA ALA A 726 10.60 3.38 -3.82
C ALA A 726 11.92 3.38 -3.04
N GLY A 727 11.93 2.85 -1.82
CA GLY A 727 13.11 2.73 -0.96
C GLY A 727 14.26 1.96 -1.59
N ILE A 728 13.98 1.03 -2.50
CA ILE A 728 15.01 0.31 -3.29
C ILE A 728 15.87 1.27 -4.11
N ASN A 729 15.26 2.34 -4.59
CA ASN A 729 15.94 3.35 -5.40
C ASN A 729 16.53 4.50 -4.55
N GLY A 730 16.39 4.43 -3.22
CA GLY A 730 16.81 5.49 -2.30
C GLY A 730 15.81 6.64 -2.19
N ASP A 731 14.60 6.47 -2.70
CA ASP A 731 13.52 7.45 -2.65
C ASP A 731 12.52 7.12 -1.53
N ALA A 732 11.85 8.13 -0.99
CA ALA A 732 10.69 7.95 -0.14
C ALA A 732 9.43 7.99 -1.01
N SER A 733 8.48 7.12 -0.74
CA SER A 733 7.15 7.17 -1.37
C SER A 733 6.20 8.03 -0.54
N TYR A 734 5.12 8.46 -1.19
CA TYR A 734 4.02 9.14 -0.51
C TYR A 734 2.70 8.88 -1.21
N MET A 735 1.62 8.94 -0.44
CA MET A 735 0.25 8.81 -0.94
C MET A 735 -0.62 9.90 -0.35
N THR A 736 -1.34 10.63 -1.22
CA THR A 736 -2.26 11.68 -0.81
C THR A 736 -3.69 11.25 -0.99
N LEU A 737 -4.47 11.47 0.04
CA LEU A 737 -5.90 11.19 0.13
C LEU A 737 -6.63 12.50 0.40
N ALA A 738 -7.75 12.74 -0.27
CA ALA A 738 -8.51 13.97 -0.11
C ALA A 738 -10.02 13.74 -0.07
N ALA A 739 -10.69 14.56 0.73
CA ALA A 739 -12.15 14.63 0.77
C ALA A 739 -12.69 15.19 -0.56
N PRO A 740 -13.75 14.61 -1.14
CA PRO A 740 -14.31 15.05 -2.43
C PRO A 740 -14.77 16.52 -2.44
N ASP A 741 -15.12 17.09 -1.30
CA ASP A 741 -15.54 18.48 -1.13
C ASP A 741 -14.38 19.48 -0.99
N LYS A 742 -13.13 19.00 -1.07
CA LYS A 742 -11.88 19.80 -0.98
C LYS A 742 -11.63 20.41 0.39
N THR A 743 -12.32 19.99 1.44
CA THR A 743 -12.18 20.56 2.79
C THR A 743 -10.98 20.00 3.55
N ASN A 744 -10.58 18.78 3.22
CA ASN A 744 -9.51 18.08 3.93
C ASN A 744 -8.68 17.21 3.00
N PHE A 745 -7.42 17.04 3.36
CA PHE A 745 -6.52 16.05 2.77
C PHE A 745 -5.52 15.54 3.79
N SER A 746 -4.89 14.41 3.47
CA SER A 746 -3.79 13.82 4.21
C SER A 746 -2.75 13.29 3.22
N THR A 747 -1.49 13.62 3.43
CA THR A 747 -0.37 13.02 2.72
C THR A 747 0.42 12.16 3.68
N VAL A 748 0.57 10.88 3.34
CA VAL A 748 1.35 9.90 4.10
C VAL A 748 2.67 9.68 3.39
N PHE A 749 3.77 10.03 4.03
CA PHE A 749 5.13 9.79 3.56
C PHE A 749 5.67 8.50 4.16
N ILE A 750 6.29 7.68 3.35
CA ILE A 750 6.94 6.43 3.75
C ILE A 750 8.41 6.51 3.36
N ASN A 751 9.27 6.77 4.33
CA ASN A 751 10.71 6.86 4.09
C ASN A 751 11.40 5.55 4.50
N ASN A 752 11.48 4.63 3.55
CA ASN A 752 12.19 3.37 3.73
C ASN A 752 13.66 3.50 3.26
N THR A 753 14.33 4.60 3.67
CA THR A 753 15.73 4.89 3.35
C THR A 753 16.51 5.33 4.60
N GLN A 754 17.84 5.28 4.50
CA GLN A 754 18.73 5.66 5.60
C GLN A 754 18.87 7.18 5.81
N ASN A 755 18.29 8.00 4.94
CA ASN A 755 18.46 9.45 4.99
C ASN A 755 17.14 10.13 5.31
N GLU A 756 17.19 11.16 6.13
CA GLU A 756 16.08 12.10 6.29
C GLU A 756 15.74 12.75 4.95
N LYS A 757 14.47 13.03 4.72
CA LYS A 757 13.95 13.66 3.52
C LYS A 757 13.12 14.88 3.89
N THR A 758 13.12 15.89 3.02
CA THR A 758 12.25 17.07 3.16
C THR A 758 11.36 17.17 1.93
N PHE A 759 10.05 17.31 2.16
CA PHE A 759 9.07 17.50 1.10
C PHE A 759 8.38 18.86 1.25
N ALA A 760 8.03 19.46 0.11
CA ALA A 760 7.12 20.60 0.07
C ALA A 760 5.74 20.12 -0.37
N ILE A 761 4.71 20.41 0.42
CA ILE A 761 3.30 20.23 0.02
C ILE A 761 2.81 21.58 -0.50
N LYS A 762 2.50 21.66 -1.79
CA LYS A 762 1.87 22.83 -2.44
C LYS A 762 0.38 22.62 -2.54
N THR A 763 -0.39 23.56 -2.05
CA THR A 763 -1.84 23.53 -2.10
C THR A 763 -2.42 24.66 -2.94
N SER A 764 -3.44 24.36 -3.74
CA SER A 764 -4.19 25.40 -4.46
C SER A 764 -5.64 25.01 -4.67
N ASP A 765 -6.54 25.99 -4.69
CA ASP A 765 -7.97 25.83 -4.97
C ASP A 765 -8.69 24.82 -4.06
N LEU A 766 -8.22 24.70 -2.83
CA LEU A 766 -8.85 23.89 -1.77
C LEU A 766 -9.72 24.76 -0.86
N ASN A 767 -10.66 24.13 -0.16
CA ASN A 767 -11.57 24.78 0.79
C ASN A 767 -11.10 24.54 2.23
N LEU A 768 -9.80 24.64 2.50
CA LEU A 768 -9.25 24.36 3.83
C LEU A 768 -9.76 25.34 4.87
N SER A 769 -10.09 24.84 6.04
CA SER A 769 -10.46 25.65 7.21
C SER A 769 -9.29 25.90 8.16
N VAL A 770 -8.14 25.31 7.89
CA VAL A 770 -6.91 25.36 8.68
C VAL A 770 -5.79 25.99 7.88
N ASP A 771 -4.82 26.59 8.56
CA ASP A 771 -3.60 27.19 7.99
C ASP A 771 -2.32 26.41 8.35
N ALA A 772 -2.49 25.22 8.91
CA ALA A 772 -1.40 24.33 9.28
C ALA A 772 -1.78 22.85 9.05
N LEU A 773 -0.77 22.03 8.92
CA LEU A 773 -0.89 20.57 8.85
C LEU A 773 -0.49 19.98 10.20
N HIS A 774 -1.34 19.12 10.75
CA HIS A 774 -1.00 18.30 11.90
C HIS A 774 -0.06 17.18 11.44
N ILE A 775 1.03 16.99 12.18
CA ILE A 775 2.07 16.02 11.85
C ILE A 775 2.01 14.84 12.81
N TRP A 776 1.94 13.65 12.26
CA TRP A 776 2.00 12.40 13.01
C TRP A 776 3.17 11.57 12.49
N THR A 777 3.98 11.03 13.40
CA THR A 777 5.23 10.34 13.03
C THR A 777 5.32 8.97 13.71
N THR A 778 5.82 8.00 12.98
CA THR A 778 6.27 6.71 13.50
C THR A 778 7.74 6.52 13.14
N VAL A 779 8.57 6.31 14.15
CA VAL A 779 9.94 5.82 14.05
C VAL A 779 10.10 4.62 14.99
N THR A 780 11.23 3.94 14.96
CA THR A 780 11.50 2.83 15.89
C THR A 780 11.29 3.27 17.34
N ASP A 781 10.53 2.49 18.09
CA ASP A 781 10.19 2.69 19.50
C ASP A 781 9.35 3.95 19.81
N ASP A 782 8.89 4.68 18.78
CA ASP A 782 8.02 5.83 18.97
C ASP A 782 6.94 5.86 17.87
N TYR A 783 5.81 5.21 18.15
CA TYR A 783 4.79 4.90 17.17
C TYR A 783 3.62 5.87 17.23
N LEU A 784 3.24 6.41 16.07
CA LEU A 784 2.05 7.25 15.85
C LEU A 784 1.97 8.39 16.87
N LYS A 785 2.99 9.20 16.94
CA LYS A 785 3.10 10.36 17.85
C LYS A 785 2.83 11.65 17.11
N GLN A 786 2.05 12.52 17.75
CA GLN A 786 1.81 13.86 17.24
C GLN A 786 3.05 14.74 17.46
N GLY A 787 3.50 15.37 16.39
CA GLY A 787 4.55 16.37 16.37
C GLY A 787 4.02 17.80 16.44
N GLU A 788 4.89 18.76 16.18
CA GLU A 788 4.51 20.15 16.00
C GLU A 788 3.80 20.36 14.65
N ASP A 789 2.81 21.23 14.63
CA ASP A 789 2.09 21.57 13.42
C ASP A 789 2.99 22.32 12.45
N VAL A 790 2.84 22.05 11.17
CA VAL A 790 3.56 22.75 10.10
C VAL A 790 2.62 23.72 9.41
N LYS A 791 2.97 24.99 9.42
CA LYS A 791 2.18 26.06 8.77
C LYS A 791 2.18 25.94 7.27
N ILE A 792 1.06 26.29 6.66
CA ILE A 792 0.92 26.49 5.22
C ILE A 792 1.14 27.98 4.95
N GLU A 793 2.32 28.34 4.48
CA GLU A 793 2.68 29.72 4.13
C GLU A 793 2.68 29.88 2.61
N ASP A 794 1.92 30.84 2.09
CA ASP A 794 1.74 31.06 0.65
C ASP A 794 1.36 29.78 -0.15
N GLY A 795 0.55 28.93 0.48
CA GLY A 795 0.12 27.65 -0.10
C GLY A 795 1.19 26.54 -0.04
N ILE A 796 2.29 26.71 0.69
CA ILE A 796 3.36 25.72 0.80
C ILE A 796 3.59 25.35 2.27
N ALA A 797 3.73 24.06 2.53
CA ALA A 797 4.14 23.49 3.81
C ALA A 797 5.37 22.59 3.62
N TYR A 798 6.39 22.73 4.47
CA TYR A 798 7.61 21.92 4.40
C TYR A 798 7.58 20.84 5.47
N VAL A 799 7.58 19.57 5.05
CA VAL A 799 7.49 18.40 5.93
C VAL A 799 8.80 17.64 5.94
N THR A 800 9.37 17.46 7.13
CA THR A 800 10.57 16.63 7.32
C THR A 800 10.15 15.21 7.65
N VAL A 801 10.73 14.24 6.95
CA VAL A 801 10.45 12.81 7.07
C VAL A 801 11.72 12.10 7.49
N PRO A 802 11.84 11.68 8.76
CA PRO A 802 13.03 11.01 9.26
C PRO A 802 13.41 9.75 8.48
N ALA A 803 14.64 9.31 8.58
CA ALA A 803 15.06 8.02 8.04
C ALA A 803 14.24 6.88 8.67
N TYR A 804 13.87 5.88 7.87
CA TYR A 804 13.10 4.71 8.30
C TYR A 804 11.85 5.07 9.12
N SER A 805 10.99 5.93 8.54
CA SER A 805 9.81 6.46 9.22
C SER A 805 8.56 6.45 8.34
N VAL A 806 7.43 6.62 9.00
CA VAL A 806 6.17 7.01 8.36
C VAL A 806 5.72 8.33 8.96
N VAL A 807 5.37 9.29 8.11
CA VAL A 807 4.88 10.61 8.54
C VAL A 807 3.57 10.91 7.83
N THR A 808 2.54 11.26 8.60
CA THR A 808 1.28 11.81 8.06
C THR A 808 1.23 13.30 8.30
N ALA A 809 1.04 14.05 7.23
CA ALA A 809 0.72 15.48 7.26
C ALA A 809 -0.75 15.63 6.86
N THR A 810 -1.60 16.12 7.76
CA THR A 810 -3.05 16.13 7.59
C THR A 810 -3.68 17.45 8.01
N THR A 811 -4.78 17.80 7.36
CA THR A 811 -5.65 18.91 7.77
C THR A 811 -6.72 18.47 8.78
N LEU A 812 -6.81 17.17 9.09
CA LEU A 812 -7.78 16.65 10.06
C LEU A 812 -7.32 16.89 11.49
N ASP A 813 -8.17 17.52 12.30
CA ASP A 813 -8.02 17.57 13.75
C ASP A 813 -8.62 16.30 14.36
N THR A 814 -7.86 15.22 14.34
CA THR A 814 -8.25 13.92 14.86
C THR A 814 -7.10 13.30 15.65
N THR A 815 -7.44 12.59 16.70
CA THR A 815 -6.48 11.79 17.48
C THR A 815 -6.73 10.32 17.20
N PRO A 816 -5.79 9.62 16.54
CA PRO A 816 -5.95 8.19 16.28
C PRO A 816 -6.03 7.39 17.57
N GLU A 817 -6.82 6.34 17.54
CA GLU A 817 -6.91 5.40 18.65
C GLU A 817 -5.57 4.71 18.89
N ARG A 818 -5.26 4.52 20.17
CA ARG A 818 -4.09 3.74 20.60
C ARG A 818 -4.47 2.26 20.79
N PHE A 819 -3.48 1.38 20.87
CA PHE A 819 -3.72 -0.01 21.21
C PHE A 819 -4.49 -0.11 22.53
N PRO A 820 -5.46 -1.02 22.63
CA PRO A 820 -6.21 -1.25 23.86
C PRO A 820 -5.34 -2.05 24.85
N THR A 821 -4.39 -1.37 25.48
CA THR A 821 -3.52 -1.95 26.53
C THR A 821 -4.15 -1.82 27.90
N GLU A 822 -3.85 -2.74 28.82
CA GLU A 822 -4.44 -2.73 30.17
C GLU A 822 -4.09 -1.46 30.98
N ASP A 823 -2.90 -0.90 30.76
CA ASP A 823 -2.47 0.33 31.42
C ASP A 823 -3.02 1.60 30.76
N GLY A 824 -3.70 1.45 29.61
CA GLY A 824 -4.25 2.54 28.83
C GLY A 824 -3.21 3.42 28.14
N SER A 825 -1.92 3.04 28.15
CA SER A 825 -0.87 3.81 27.48
C SER A 825 -0.99 3.75 25.96
N GLY A 826 -1.47 2.63 25.45
CA GLY A 826 -1.50 2.31 24.03
C GLY A 826 -0.11 2.13 23.45
N ASP A 827 0.90 2.04 24.28
CA ASP A 827 2.25 1.77 23.84
C ASP A 827 2.43 0.30 23.50
N TYR A 828 3.25 0.04 22.49
CA TYR A 828 3.63 -1.32 22.16
C TYR A 828 4.50 -1.90 23.28
N ILE A 829 3.91 -2.82 24.04
CA ILE A 829 4.61 -3.48 25.14
C ILE A 829 4.77 -4.94 24.76
N GLN A 830 5.98 -5.36 24.53
CA GLN A 830 6.35 -6.77 24.39
C GLN A 830 6.43 -7.51 25.74
N THR A 831 5.76 -7.04 26.76
CA THR A 831 5.75 -7.76 28.03
C THR A 831 4.72 -8.87 27.98
N GLU A 832 5.19 -10.09 28.15
CA GLU A 832 4.31 -11.24 28.23
C GLU A 832 3.45 -11.17 29.48
N LYS A 833 2.18 -10.89 29.29
CA LYS A 833 1.14 -11.16 30.30
C LYS A 833 0.43 -12.49 30.02
N ARG A 834 1.00 -13.26 29.13
CA ARG A 834 0.51 -14.58 28.75
C ARG A 834 0.62 -15.54 29.93
N THR A 835 -0.50 -16.13 30.32
CA THR A 835 -0.51 -17.23 31.29
C THR A 835 -0.48 -18.56 30.57
N VAL A 836 0.13 -19.57 31.18
CA VAL A 836 0.11 -20.94 30.66
C VAL A 836 -1.30 -21.48 30.82
N LEU A 837 -1.81 -22.21 29.82
CA LEU A 837 -3.09 -22.91 29.96
C LEU A 837 -3.02 -23.87 31.13
N ASP A 838 -3.88 -23.63 32.10
CA ASP A 838 -4.00 -24.37 33.32
C ASP A 838 -5.49 -24.51 33.70
N THR A 839 -5.92 -25.62 34.17
CA THR A 839 -7.31 -25.87 34.54
C THR A 839 -7.77 -25.19 35.82
N ASP A 840 -6.94 -24.40 36.44
CA ASP A 840 -7.31 -23.56 37.57
C ASP A 840 -8.38 -22.50 37.28
N TYR A 841 -8.66 -22.22 36.02
CA TYR A 841 -9.81 -21.44 35.65
C TYR A 841 -11.08 -22.25 35.83
N THR A 842 -11.53 -22.39 36.98
CA THR A 842 -12.69 -23.23 37.37
C THR A 842 -14.02 -22.70 36.87
N GLY A 843 -14.93 -23.54 36.55
CA GLY A 843 -16.33 -23.25 36.29
C GLY A 843 -16.72 -23.19 34.83
N LYS A 844 -15.79 -23.24 33.90
CA LYS A 844 -16.06 -23.21 32.47
C LYS A 844 -15.97 -24.59 31.83
N ASN A 845 -15.16 -25.45 32.38
CA ASN A 845 -15.15 -26.88 32.04
C ASN A 845 -15.40 -27.72 33.32
N GLN A 846 -16.37 -28.57 33.28
CA GLN A 846 -16.89 -29.27 34.48
C GLN A 846 -15.94 -30.30 35.06
N ASN A 847 -14.89 -30.69 34.34
CA ASN A 847 -13.91 -31.66 34.80
C ASN A 847 -12.60 -31.05 35.25
N THR A 848 -12.54 -29.76 35.42
CA THR A 848 -11.32 -29.09 35.89
C THR A 848 -11.04 -29.50 37.34
N THR A 849 -9.80 -29.89 37.60
CA THR A 849 -9.24 -30.13 38.91
C THR A 849 -7.80 -29.64 38.93
N ASP A 850 -7.25 -29.32 40.09
CA ASP A 850 -5.87 -28.88 40.26
C ASP A 850 -4.83 -29.89 39.75
N ASP A 851 -5.26 -31.08 39.39
CA ASP A 851 -4.38 -32.15 38.89
C ASP A 851 -4.21 -32.15 37.35
N TYR A 852 -4.96 -31.33 36.63
CA TYR A 852 -4.97 -31.33 35.16
C TYR A 852 -4.52 -29.98 34.61
N LEU A 853 -3.68 -29.99 33.57
CA LEU A 853 -3.38 -28.83 32.74
C LEU A 853 -4.52 -28.48 31.77
N TYR A 854 -5.29 -29.48 31.36
CA TYR A 854 -6.50 -29.37 30.58
C TYR A 854 -7.34 -30.62 30.73
N ALA A 855 -8.64 -30.45 30.89
CA ALA A 855 -9.59 -31.56 30.90
C ALA A 855 -10.90 -31.13 30.26
N ASP A 856 -11.51 -32.00 29.45
CA ASP A 856 -12.81 -31.78 28.84
C ASP A 856 -13.62 -33.12 28.87
N ASN A 857 -14.82 -33.10 29.40
CA ASN A 857 -15.76 -34.23 29.37
C ASN A 857 -16.79 -34.11 28.25
N PHE A 858 -16.70 -33.03 27.44
CA PHE A 858 -17.59 -32.72 26.35
C PHE A 858 -19.07 -32.53 26.75
N GLU A 859 -19.31 -32.20 28.02
CA GLU A 859 -20.65 -31.91 28.53
C GLU A 859 -20.79 -30.42 28.84
N TYR A 860 -21.32 -29.69 27.88
CA TYR A 860 -21.44 -28.24 27.91
C TYR A 860 -22.82 -27.73 28.35
N THR A 861 -23.58 -28.55 29.12
CA THR A 861 -24.94 -28.20 29.52
C THR A 861 -25.03 -27.03 30.52
N ASN A 862 -23.96 -26.73 31.23
CA ASN A 862 -23.90 -25.67 32.22
C ASN A 862 -22.90 -24.57 31.86
N GLU A 863 -22.51 -24.53 30.61
CA GLU A 863 -21.61 -23.47 30.14
C GLU A 863 -22.30 -22.10 30.16
N GLU A 864 -21.48 -21.08 30.36
CA GLU A 864 -21.95 -19.70 30.33
C GLU A 864 -22.45 -19.31 28.91
N ASP A 865 -23.51 -18.51 28.88
CA ASP A 865 -24.02 -17.98 27.62
C ASP A 865 -23.09 -16.97 27.01
N VAL A 866 -22.97 -17.03 25.67
CA VAL A 866 -22.21 -16.08 24.85
C VAL A 866 -23.17 -15.11 24.18
N THR A 867 -22.80 -13.83 24.16
CA THR A 867 -23.61 -12.81 23.49
C THR A 867 -23.48 -12.91 21.98
N VAL A 868 -24.61 -12.96 21.28
CA VAL A 868 -24.73 -12.95 19.82
C VAL A 868 -25.48 -11.70 19.40
N TYR A 869 -24.92 -10.97 18.45
CA TYR A 869 -25.49 -9.73 17.93
C TYR A 869 -26.18 -9.96 16.59
N ASN A 870 -27.37 -9.41 16.43
CA ASN A 870 -28.10 -9.39 15.17
C ASN A 870 -28.15 -7.95 14.61
N ALA A 871 -27.52 -7.73 13.46
CA ALA A 871 -27.33 -6.41 12.85
C ALA A 871 -28.62 -5.76 12.38
N THR A 872 -29.62 -6.54 11.91
CA THR A 872 -30.93 -6.04 11.45
C THR A 872 -31.78 -5.53 12.60
N THR A 873 -31.83 -6.28 13.71
CA THR A 873 -32.68 -5.93 14.84
C THR A 873 -31.97 -5.04 15.86
N GLY A 874 -30.64 -4.94 15.78
CA GLY A 874 -29.80 -4.27 16.77
C GLY A 874 -29.86 -4.93 18.15
N LYS A 875 -30.28 -6.17 18.24
CA LYS A 875 -30.47 -6.90 19.50
C LYS A 875 -29.33 -7.85 19.77
N GLU A 876 -29.09 -8.04 21.04
CA GLU A 876 -28.24 -9.10 21.56
C GLU A 876 -29.11 -10.21 22.14
N THR A 877 -28.72 -11.43 21.89
CA THR A 877 -29.26 -12.65 22.49
C THR A 877 -28.11 -13.39 23.14
N THR A 878 -28.42 -14.38 23.96
CA THR A 878 -27.42 -15.24 24.56
C THR A 878 -27.62 -16.65 24.07
N GLU A 879 -26.52 -17.35 23.75
CA GLU A 879 -26.49 -18.73 23.35
C GLU A 879 -25.51 -19.49 24.23
N ASN A 880 -25.79 -20.77 24.44
CA ASN A 880 -24.83 -21.67 25.08
C ASN A 880 -23.48 -21.62 24.33
N TYR A 881 -22.37 -21.65 25.06
CA TYR A 881 -21.02 -21.57 24.53
C TYR A 881 -20.80 -22.50 23.33
N LEU A 882 -21.14 -23.76 23.47
CA LEU A 882 -20.96 -24.77 22.43
C LEU A 882 -21.76 -24.44 21.15
N VAL A 883 -23.03 -24.03 21.32
CA VAL A 883 -23.90 -23.66 20.20
C VAL A 883 -23.34 -22.44 19.44
N SER A 884 -22.84 -21.45 20.15
CA SER A 884 -22.27 -20.25 19.54
C SER A 884 -20.99 -20.50 18.72
N ARG A 885 -20.36 -21.68 18.92
CA ARG A 885 -19.18 -22.14 18.18
C ARG A 885 -19.50 -23.23 17.13
N GLY A 886 -20.77 -23.49 16.80
CA GLY A 886 -21.12 -24.55 15.86
C GLY A 886 -20.78 -25.96 16.34
N ASN A 887 -20.81 -26.17 17.64
CA ASN A 887 -20.49 -27.38 18.36
C ASN A 887 -18.99 -27.75 18.43
N GLU A 888 -18.10 -26.86 18.17
CA GLU A 888 -16.66 -27.07 18.41
C GLU A 888 -16.33 -26.93 19.90
N PRO A 889 -15.52 -27.83 20.48
CA PRO A 889 -15.15 -27.77 21.89
C PRO A 889 -14.17 -26.64 22.20
N ARG A 890 -14.10 -26.28 23.47
CA ARG A 890 -13.25 -25.19 23.97
C ARG A 890 -11.78 -25.42 23.68
N TYR A 891 -11.13 -24.36 23.14
CA TYR A 891 -9.71 -24.32 22.79
C TYR A 891 -9.25 -25.36 21.75
N MET A 892 -10.13 -26.14 21.17
CA MET A 892 -9.76 -27.03 20.09
C MET A 892 -9.72 -26.30 18.76
N LEU A 893 -8.76 -26.67 17.93
CA LEU A 893 -8.55 -26.11 16.61
C LEU A 893 -8.38 -27.26 15.62
N ASP A 894 -9.29 -27.34 14.65
CA ASP A 894 -9.24 -28.34 13.61
C ASP A 894 -8.19 -27.98 12.55
N THR A 895 -7.21 -28.85 12.41
CA THR A 895 -6.24 -28.73 11.31
C THR A 895 -6.71 -29.49 10.07
N HIS A 896 -7.50 -30.53 10.26
CA HIS A 896 -8.13 -31.32 9.19
C HIS A 896 -9.41 -31.95 9.71
N GLY A 897 -10.43 -32.06 8.84
CA GLY A 897 -11.70 -32.62 9.16
C GLY A 897 -12.56 -31.70 10.02
N ALA A 898 -13.52 -32.23 10.68
CA ALA A 898 -14.44 -31.57 11.59
C ALA A 898 -14.61 -32.34 12.88
N TRP A 899 -14.32 -31.72 14.00
CA TRP A 899 -14.41 -32.32 15.32
C TRP A 899 -15.42 -31.56 16.17
N ILE A 900 -16.58 -32.18 16.40
CA ILE A 900 -17.70 -31.52 17.06
C ILE A 900 -18.13 -32.31 18.30
N VAL A 901 -18.75 -31.62 19.24
CA VAL A 901 -19.36 -32.24 20.42
C VAL A 901 -20.80 -32.66 20.08
N GLU A 902 -21.07 -33.93 20.20
CA GLU A 902 -22.38 -34.48 20.04
C GLU A 902 -22.67 -35.51 21.16
N ASN A 903 -23.77 -35.34 21.89
CA ASN A 903 -24.18 -36.22 22.98
C ASN A 903 -23.11 -36.45 24.06
N GLY A 904 -22.37 -35.41 24.45
CA GLY A 904 -21.32 -35.51 25.45
C GLY A 904 -20.07 -36.25 24.99
N GLN A 905 -19.83 -36.27 23.71
CA GLN A 905 -18.65 -36.90 23.11
C GLN A 905 -18.07 -36.03 21.99
N LEU A 906 -16.75 -36.00 21.89
CA LEU A 906 -16.08 -35.46 20.74
C LEU A 906 -16.17 -36.44 19.58
N LYS A 907 -16.71 -36.00 18.46
CA LYS A 907 -16.94 -36.81 17.25
C LYS A 907 -16.20 -36.20 16.06
N GLN A 908 -15.45 -37.02 15.35
CA GLN A 908 -14.95 -36.64 14.04
C GLN A 908 -16.06 -36.89 13.01
N GLU A 909 -16.56 -35.85 12.38
CA GLU A 909 -17.78 -35.86 11.58
C GLU A 909 -17.58 -36.31 10.13
N ASN A 910 -16.46 -36.08 9.53
CA ASN A 910 -16.21 -36.40 8.12
C ASN A 910 -15.90 -37.89 7.93
N ALA A 911 -16.82 -38.63 7.32
CA ALA A 911 -16.67 -40.07 7.06
C ALA A 911 -15.62 -40.39 5.95
N SER A 912 -15.23 -39.42 5.15
CA SER A 912 -14.26 -39.57 4.08
C SER A 912 -13.41 -38.31 3.97
N SER A 913 -12.21 -38.45 3.42
CA SER A 913 -11.34 -37.28 3.18
C SER A 913 -12.06 -36.25 2.32
N VAL A 914 -11.98 -34.97 2.75
CA VAL A 914 -12.46 -33.82 2.01
C VAL A 914 -11.42 -33.35 1.03
N ASN A 915 -11.82 -32.55 0.03
CA ASN A 915 -10.86 -31.80 -0.78
C ASN A 915 -10.12 -30.83 0.10
N GLN A 916 -8.82 -30.74 -0.09
CA GLN A 916 -7.99 -29.84 0.69
C GLN A 916 -6.68 -29.57 -0.05
N TRP A 917 -6.12 -28.41 0.20
CA TRP A 917 -4.84 -28.02 -0.39
C TRP A 917 -3.68 -28.80 0.27
N ASN A 918 -3.71 -28.89 1.61
CA ASN A 918 -2.76 -29.70 2.35
C ASN A 918 -3.37 -31.06 2.69
N GLY A 919 -2.76 -32.13 2.19
CA GLY A 919 -3.18 -33.49 2.53
C GLY A 919 -2.92 -33.80 4.01
N GLY A 920 -3.80 -34.53 4.63
CA GLY A 920 -3.68 -34.99 6.01
C GLY A 920 -4.85 -35.83 6.43
N ASP A 921 -4.68 -36.58 7.52
CA ASP A 921 -5.76 -37.26 8.22
C ASP A 921 -6.56 -36.26 9.08
N PRO A 922 -7.84 -36.49 9.38
CA PRO A 922 -8.58 -35.65 10.30
C PRO A 922 -7.84 -35.50 11.64
N ALA A 923 -7.64 -34.26 12.05
CA ALA A 923 -6.90 -33.93 13.27
C ALA A 923 -7.41 -32.64 13.89
N THR A 924 -7.58 -32.66 15.21
CA THR A 924 -7.78 -31.45 16.00
C THR A 924 -6.65 -31.32 17.03
N ILE A 925 -6.34 -30.12 17.44
CA ILE A 925 -5.27 -29.84 18.39
C ILE A 925 -5.78 -28.96 19.54
N VAL A 926 -5.21 -29.19 20.70
CA VAL A 926 -5.44 -28.37 21.90
C VAL A 926 -4.18 -28.37 22.75
N GLY A 927 -3.90 -27.26 23.40
CA GLY A 927 -2.83 -27.18 24.37
C GLY A 927 -2.03 -25.92 24.34
N ASP A 928 -1.00 -25.90 25.18
CA ASP A 928 -0.07 -24.78 25.29
C ASP A 928 1.35 -25.27 24.99
N TRP A 929 2.04 -24.62 24.08
CA TRP A 929 3.42 -24.97 23.70
C TRP A 929 4.43 -24.89 24.88
N ARG A 930 4.05 -24.22 25.97
CA ARG A 930 4.83 -24.07 27.20
C ARG A 930 4.68 -25.23 28.16
N TRP A 931 3.76 -26.15 27.92
CA TRP A 931 3.61 -27.35 28.77
C TRP A 931 4.84 -28.22 28.76
N MET A 932 5.26 -28.64 29.94
CA MET A 932 6.40 -29.52 30.13
C MET A 932 6.01 -30.66 31.07
N ASP A 933 6.55 -31.87 30.83
CA ASP A 933 6.44 -33.02 31.69
C ASP A 933 5.00 -33.41 32.08
N TYR A 934 4.17 -33.65 31.07
CA TYR A 934 2.77 -33.99 31.22
C TYR A 934 2.47 -35.37 30.61
N SER A 935 1.32 -35.92 30.97
CA SER A 935 0.71 -37.09 30.32
C SER A 935 -0.65 -36.72 29.77
N ALA A 936 -1.03 -37.34 28.67
CA ALA A 936 -2.36 -37.15 28.08
C ALA A 936 -3.10 -38.49 28.01
N SER A 937 -4.40 -38.46 28.22
CA SER A 937 -5.29 -39.64 28.12
C SER A 937 -6.61 -39.26 27.50
N ILE A 938 -7.21 -40.17 26.76
CA ILE A 938 -8.52 -40.02 26.14
C ILE A 938 -9.18 -41.38 26.03
N ASP A 939 -10.46 -41.43 26.25
CA ASP A 939 -11.28 -42.63 25.96
C ASP A 939 -11.75 -42.57 24.51
N VAL A 940 -11.51 -43.64 23.74
CA VAL A 940 -11.77 -43.66 22.30
C VAL A 940 -12.77 -44.77 21.96
N THR A 941 -13.76 -44.43 21.14
CA THR A 941 -14.67 -45.40 20.53
C THR A 941 -14.50 -45.37 19.02
N LEU A 942 -14.07 -46.48 18.44
CA LEU A 942 -13.97 -46.64 17.00
C LEU A 942 -15.26 -47.28 16.46
N PRO A 943 -16.02 -46.61 15.59
CA PRO A 943 -17.20 -47.18 14.98
C PRO A 943 -16.79 -48.16 13.87
N GLY A 944 -16.78 -49.47 14.21
CA GLY A 944 -16.50 -50.52 13.23
C GLY A 944 -15.06 -51.04 13.19
N ALA A 945 -14.90 -52.30 12.83
CA ALA A 945 -13.60 -52.98 12.82
C ALA A 945 -13.04 -53.06 11.39
N GLU A 946 -12.70 -51.92 10.80
CA GLU A 946 -11.92 -51.92 9.55
C GLU A 946 -10.43 -51.92 9.86
N ALA A 947 -9.69 -52.90 9.38
CA ALA A 947 -8.29 -53.11 9.68
C ALA A 947 -7.35 -51.98 9.18
N SER A 948 -7.87 -51.00 8.42
CA SER A 948 -7.15 -49.85 7.90
C SER A 948 -7.40 -48.53 8.68
N ARG A 949 -8.28 -48.54 9.69
CA ARG A 949 -8.60 -47.39 10.53
C ARG A 949 -7.83 -47.42 11.84
N TYR A 950 -7.32 -46.30 12.24
CA TYR A 950 -6.66 -46.12 13.52
C TYR A 950 -6.95 -44.72 14.08
N GLU A 951 -6.91 -44.60 15.39
CA GLU A 951 -6.88 -43.37 16.10
C GLU A 951 -5.49 -43.13 16.65
N ARG A 952 -5.13 -41.87 16.80
CA ARG A 952 -3.81 -41.47 17.32
C ARG A 952 -4.00 -40.36 18.33
N LEU A 953 -3.51 -40.56 19.52
CA LEU A 953 -3.25 -39.50 20.46
C LEU A 953 -1.77 -39.12 20.35
N THR A 954 -1.48 -37.90 19.98
CA THR A 954 -0.11 -37.42 19.86
C THR A 954 0.13 -36.34 20.88
N ILE A 955 1.20 -36.47 21.66
CA ILE A 955 1.61 -35.47 22.63
C ILE A 955 2.89 -34.80 22.18
N ARG A 956 3.05 -33.51 22.56
CA ARG A 956 4.19 -32.66 22.15
C ARG A 956 4.33 -32.56 20.63
N ALA A 957 3.25 -32.70 19.95
CA ALA A 957 3.22 -32.49 18.51
C ALA A 957 3.37 -31.00 18.23
N GLN A 958 4.50 -30.60 17.69
CA GLN A 958 4.57 -29.34 16.99
C GLN A 958 3.90 -29.52 15.65
N THR A 959 2.57 -29.50 15.64
CA THR A 959 1.79 -29.70 14.44
C THR A 959 1.88 -28.48 13.57
N GLY A 960 2.67 -28.59 12.52
CA GLY A 960 2.55 -27.68 11.43
C GLY A 960 1.25 -27.87 10.65
N MET A 961 1.02 -27.04 9.69
CA MET A 961 -0.10 -27.04 8.77
C MET A 961 -0.33 -28.39 8.11
N ASN A 962 0.70 -29.14 7.88
CA ASN A 962 0.65 -30.47 7.31
C ASN A 962 1.03 -31.48 8.37
N TRP A 963 0.06 -32.32 8.75
CA TRP A 963 0.24 -33.40 9.69
C TRP A 963 1.45 -34.30 9.40
N ASN A 964 1.77 -34.52 8.11
CA ASN A 964 2.92 -35.31 7.70
C ASN A 964 4.26 -34.59 7.92
N ASN A 965 4.24 -33.30 8.18
CA ASN A 965 5.40 -32.47 8.44
C ASN A 965 5.51 -32.06 9.91
N SER A 966 4.58 -32.49 10.76
CA SER A 966 4.72 -32.30 12.19
C SER A 966 5.94 -33.08 12.68
N GLY A 967 6.86 -32.36 13.32
CA GLY A 967 8.04 -32.97 13.89
C GLY A 967 7.65 -33.89 15.05
N TYR A 968 7.83 -35.16 14.90
CA TYR A 968 7.75 -36.15 15.96
C TYR A 968 9.14 -36.38 16.54
#